data_1a64c32217ea678bb98fd6505c68cd50
#
_entry.id   1a64c32217ea678bb98fd6505c68cd50
#
_cell.length_a   1.000
_cell.length_b   1.000
_cell.length_c   1.000
_cell.angle_alpha   90.00
_cell.angle_beta   90.00
_cell.angle_gamma   90.00
#
_symmetry.space_group_name_H-M   'P 1'
#
loop_
_entity.id
_entity.type
_entity.pdbx_description
1 polymer ?
#
loop_
_entity_poly.entity_id
_entity_poly.type
_entity_poly.pdbx_seq_one_letter_code
_entity_poly.pdbx_strand_id
1 'polypeptide(L)'
;MAKEKKVTPLMQQYNAIKIKYPGALLLFRVGDFYETFGEDAIKAAQILGIVLTKRGNGSESETALAGFPHHSLETYLPKLVRAGQRVAICDQLEDPKTTKTIVKRGVTELVTPGVSYSDNIVQQKSNNYLASIFIEKERIGISFLDISTGEFLVAQGSVAYIDKLLQGFKPREIILSKKQSKEFTEQFGSQYYTYFLDEWPYTGDYATETLLKHFEVSSMKGFGVDRMTAGVVAAGVALHYLNETEHRNLQHISTLSRIEEDRFMWLDRFTIRNLELIGSLNENAVTLSDVLDQTSSPMGARLLKRWIVMPLKDKKSIQERLNVVDFFFTNRDLRDELIGQIKQVGDLERLISKIGLQKANPREIVQLKRALYAIEKLKELTDRKDADALRTISDQLDACAVIREKIEQQVQAEPPVAINKGSVIAEGVDPELDRLRKIAFGGKDYLLEIQKREAELTGIPSLKIAFNNVFGYYLEVTNTHKDKVPTTWIRKQTLVNAERYITEELKEYEEQILGAEEKIQALENRLYAGLLVAIAEYIKPIQLNAQLIAKLDVLLNFAVVAEKNYYVKPEVSESKILDIKGGRHPVIERNLPIGEDYITNDTFLDPKTQQIIIITGPNMAGKSALLRQTGLIVLMAQIGCFVPAKEAKIGLVDKIFTRVGASDNLSSGESTFMVEMNETASIMNNLSDRSLILLDEIGRGTSTYDGISIAWAIAEFLHNHPAAKAKTLFATHYHELNELTTSLDRIKNYNVTVKEVNNKVIFLRKLVPGGSEHSFGIHVAKLAGMPQKLLNRANQILKRLEQERTGGEQIKDSMRKIQKQAYQLQMFSIDDPVLNKIRDMLNNLDVNSLTPVEALMKLDEIQRLLKN
;
A
#
# COMPACT_ATOMS: atom_id res chain seq x y z
N MET A 1 -4.87 47.17 -34.20
CA MET A 1 -3.93 46.02 -34.21
C MET A 1 -3.29 45.91 -32.85
N ALA A 2 -3.67 44.92 -32.06
CA ALA A 2 -3.02 44.62 -30.77
C ALA A 2 -1.57 44.18 -31.06
N LYS A 3 -0.58 44.83 -30.46
CA LYS A 3 0.82 44.38 -30.52
C LYS A 3 0.90 42.96 -29.98
N GLU A 4 1.30 42.02 -30.84
CA GLU A 4 1.63 40.64 -30.39
C GLU A 4 2.65 40.70 -29.24
N LYS A 5 2.31 40.15 -28.10
CA LYS A 5 3.18 40.04 -26.93
C LYS A 5 4.41 39.23 -27.33
N LYS A 6 5.58 39.86 -27.39
CA LYS A 6 6.85 39.18 -27.61
C LYS A 6 7.18 38.31 -26.41
N VAL A 7 6.78 37.05 -26.52
CA VAL A 7 7.16 35.98 -25.54
C VAL A 7 8.64 35.73 -25.65
N THR A 8 9.37 35.73 -24.54
CA THR A 8 10.82 35.43 -24.56
C THR A 8 11.06 33.98 -25.02
N PRO A 9 12.18 33.71 -25.71
CA PRO A 9 12.47 32.34 -26.21
C PRO A 9 12.44 31.27 -25.12
N LEU A 10 12.82 31.58 -23.87
CA LEU A 10 12.70 30.71 -22.71
C LEU A 10 11.22 30.36 -22.41
N MET A 11 10.35 31.36 -22.41
CA MET A 11 8.92 31.16 -22.15
C MET A 11 8.23 30.47 -23.33
N GLN A 12 8.71 30.61 -24.55
CA GLN A 12 8.23 29.84 -25.70
C GLN A 12 8.53 28.35 -25.51
N GLN A 13 9.75 28.02 -25.04
CA GLN A 13 10.14 26.65 -24.74
C GLN A 13 9.32 26.09 -23.57
N TYR A 14 9.12 26.86 -22.49
CA TYR A 14 8.26 26.47 -21.36
C TYR A 14 6.85 26.16 -21.81
N ASN A 15 6.19 27.05 -22.55
CA ASN A 15 4.83 26.89 -23.02
C ASN A 15 4.69 25.69 -23.96
N ALA A 16 5.64 25.47 -24.84
CA ALA A 16 5.65 24.33 -25.77
C ALA A 16 5.75 22.99 -25.04
N ILE A 17 6.48 22.94 -23.93
CA ILE A 17 6.57 21.76 -23.07
C ILE A 17 5.31 21.61 -22.23
N LYS A 18 4.81 22.71 -21.63
CA LYS A 18 3.60 22.67 -20.78
C LYS A 18 2.37 22.15 -21.51
N ILE A 19 2.20 22.48 -22.79
CA ILE A 19 1.11 21.98 -23.63
C ILE A 19 1.13 20.45 -23.77
N LYS A 20 2.33 19.84 -23.76
CA LYS A 20 2.47 18.39 -23.89
C LYS A 20 2.12 17.65 -22.59
N TYR A 21 2.19 18.32 -21.44
CA TYR A 21 1.91 17.74 -20.13
C TYR A 21 0.80 18.51 -19.42
N PRO A 22 -0.44 18.50 -19.95
CA PRO A 22 -1.56 19.18 -19.34
C PRO A 22 -1.88 18.55 -17.98
N GLY A 23 -2.13 19.37 -16.97
CA GLY A 23 -2.43 18.89 -15.62
C GLY A 23 -1.22 18.53 -14.75
N ALA A 24 -0.01 18.47 -15.29
CA ALA A 24 1.22 18.31 -14.52
C ALA A 24 1.82 19.68 -14.13
N LEU A 25 2.30 19.82 -12.90
CA LEU A 25 3.09 20.94 -12.45
C LEU A 25 4.49 20.84 -13.08
N LEU A 26 4.90 21.84 -13.86
CA LEU A 26 6.16 21.79 -14.59
C LEU A 26 7.29 22.46 -13.78
N LEU A 27 8.24 21.66 -13.32
CA LEU A 27 9.51 22.11 -12.74
C LEU A 27 10.52 22.30 -13.89
N PHE A 28 10.77 23.55 -14.25
CA PHE A 28 11.55 23.91 -15.42
C PHE A 28 12.95 24.41 -15.02
N ARG A 29 14.00 23.70 -15.43
CA ARG A 29 15.36 24.04 -15.06
C ARG A 29 15.83 25.34 -15.71
N VAL A 30 16.17 26.33 -14.88
CA VAL A 30 16.74 27.61 -15.30
C VAL A 30 18.01 27.86 -14.49
N GLY A 31 19.17 27.61 -15.10
CA GLY A 31 20.46 27.69 -14.41
C GLY A 31 20.48 26.70 -13.22
N ASP A 32 20.69 27.24 -12.01
CA ASP A 32 20.78 26.46 -10.78
C ASP A 32 19.42 26.27 -10.07
N PHE A 33 18.31 26.68 -10.69
CA PHE A 33 16.98 26.59 -10.10
C PHE A 33 16.05 25.74 -10.94
N TYR A 34 15.09 25.09 -10.27
CA TYR A 34 13.82 24.69 -10.86
C TYR A 34 12.81 25.80 -10.63
N GLU A 35 12.29 26.37 -11.71
CA GLU A 35 11.29 27.44 -11.72
C GLU A 35 9.96 26.92 -12.23
N THR A 36 8.88 27.42 -11.67
CA THR A 36 7.51 27.20 -12.13
C THR A 36 6.84 28.53 -12.44
N PHE A 37 5.93 28.59 -13.41
CA PHE A 37 5.32 29.81 -13.88
C PHE A 37 3.79 29.73 -13.82
N GLY A 38 3.13 30.90 -13.70
CA GLY A 38 1.67 31.02 -13.76
C GLY A 38 0.95 30.27 -12.64
N GLU A 39 -0.06 29.48 -12.98
CA GLU A 39 -0.84 28.69 -12.02
C GLU A 39 0.01 27.63 -11.29
N ASP A 40 0.99 27.02 -11.97
CA ASP A 40 1.90 26.06 -11.35
C ASP A 40 2.72 26.72 -10.24
N ALA A 41 3.14 27.98 -10.43
CA ALA A 41 3.87 28.73 -9.42
C ALA A 41 3.04 29.01 -8.16
N ILE A 42 1.76 29.35 -8.34
CA ILE A 42 0.84 29.62 -7.23
C ILE A 42 0.63 28.33 -6.44
N LYS A 43 0.34 27.20 -7.11
CA LYS A 43 0.16 25.90 -6.47
C LYS A 43 1.42 25.43 -5.76
N ALA A 44 2.59 25.54 -6.42
CA ALA A 44 3.87 25.16 -5.84
C ALA A 44 4.21 26.01 -4.60
N ALA A 45 4.04 27.32 -4.65
CA ALA A 45 4.28 28.20 -3.52
C ALA A 45 3.40 27.86 -2.31
N GLN A 46 2.12 27.58 -2.54
CA GLN A 46 1.17 27.21 -1.49
C GLN A 46 1.53 25.87 -0.82
N ILE A 47 1.86 24.83 -1.62
CA ILE A 47 2.17 23.50 -1.11
C ILE A 47 3.54 23.45 -0.42
N LEU A 48 4.53 24.11 -1.01
CA LEU A 48 5.92 24.05 -0.54
C LEU A 48 6.24 25.06 0.57
N GLY A 49 5.40 26.09 0.73
CA GLY A 49 5.68 27.21 1.64
C GLY A 49 6.84 28.09 1.17
N ILE A 50 7.08 28.21 -0.14
CA ILE A 50 8.14 29.04 -0.73
C ILE A 50 7.58 30.36 -1.22
N VAL A 51 8.47 31.32 -1.43
CA VAL A 51 8.07 32.69 -1.85
C VAL A 51 7.52 32.70 -3.26
N LEU A 52 6.34 33.27 -3.45
CA LEU A 52 5.74 33.53 -4.76
C LEU A 52 6.24 34.93 -5.19
N THR A 53 6.95 34.95 -6.31
CA THR A 53 7.47 36.18 -6.91
C THR A 53 6.84 36.42 -8.29
N LYS A 54 7.28 37.46 -8.97
CA LYS A 54 6.82 37.77 -10.34
C LYS A 54 8.02 37.96 -11.26
N ARG A 55 7.92 37.38 -12.45
CA ARG A 55 8.90 37.60 -13.52
C ARG A 55 8.41 38.72 -14.43
N GLY A 56 9.32 39.67 -14.77
CA GLY A 56 8.97 40.79 -15.63
C GLY A 56 8.28 41.95 -14.90
N ASN A 57 8.73 42.26 -13.67
CA ASN A 57 8.21 43.39 -12.88
C ASN A 57 8.08 44.67 -13.70
N GLY A 58 6.85 45.20 -13.78
CA GLY A 58 6.51 46.43 -14.49
C GLY A 58 6.32 46.30 -16.00
N SER A 59 6.36 45.09 -16.58
CA SER A 59 6.03 44.86 -17.98
C SER A 59 4.61 44.28 -18.15
N GLU A 60 3.98 44.50 -19.30
CA GLU A 60 2.66 43.91 -19.67
C GLU A 60 2.66 42.37 -19.70
N SER A 61 3.84 41.70 -19.52
CA SER A 61 4.03 40.23 -19.51
C SER A 61 4.36 39.70 -18.13
N GLU A 62 3.91 40.34 -17.07
CA GLU A 62 4.14 39.88 -15.70
C GLU A 62 3.51 38.49 -15.44
N THR A 63 4.32 37.50 -15.02
CA THR A 63 3.88 36.15 -14.74
C THR A 63 4.32 35.74 -13.34
N ALA A 64 3.44 35.07 -12.59
CA ALA A 64 3.79 34.49 -11.30
C ALA A 64 4.94 33.49 -11.46
N LEU A 65 5.90 33.54 -10.52
CA LEU A 65 7.10 32.69 -10.47
C LEU A 65 7.32 32.17 -9.07
N ALA A 66 7.57 30.90 -8.95
CA ALA A 66 8.11 30.27 -7.74
C ALA A 66 9.21 29.29 -8.14
N GLY A 67 10.21 29.13 -7.31
CA GLY A 67 11.32 28.22 -7.61
C GLY A 67 12.17 27.90 -6.40
N PHE A 68 13.00 26.89 -6.56
CA PHE A 68 13.95 26.44 -5.55
C PHE A 68 15.24 25.94 -6.21
N PRO A 69 16.38 25.90 -5.48
CA PRO A 69 17.63 25.41 -6.02
C PRO A 69 17.52 23.96 -6.50
N HIS A 70 18.06 23.62 -7.66
CA HIS A 70 17.92 22.30 -8.27
C HIS A 70 18.42 21.15 -7.38
N HIS A 71 19.48 21.38 -6.62
CA HIS A 71 20.01 20.38 -5.68
C HIS A 71 19.05 20.05 -4.52
N SER A 72 18.01 20.86 -4.33
CA SER A 72 16.97 20.66 -3.31
C SER A 72 15.74 19.91 -3.86
N LEU A 73 15.79 19.37 -5.10
CA LEU A 73 14.68 18.64 -5.72
C LEU A 73 14.17 17.52 -4.81
N GLU A 74 15.06 16.72 -4.23
CA GLU A 74 14.71 15.61 -3.33
C GLU A 74 13.98 16.04 -2.06
N THR A 75 14.07 17.31 -1.67
CA THR A 75 13.37 17.86 -0.50
C THR A 75 11.97 18.36 -0.87
N TYR A 76 11.80 18.96 -2.04
CA TYR A 76 10.57 19.64 -2.45
C TYR A 76 9.64 18.77 -3.28
N LEU A 77 10.17 17.91 -4.18
CA LEU A 77 9.38 17.01 -5.00
C LEU A 77 8.45 16.10 -4.17
N PRO A 78 8.91 15.47 -3.06
CA PRO A 78 8.05 14.65 -2.22
C PRO A 78 6.84 15.37 -1.67
N LYS A 79 6.96 16.65 -1.33
CA LYS A 79 5.84 17.44 -0.80
C LYS A 79 4.77 17.68 -1.87
N LEU A 80 5.18 17.97 -3.11
CA LEU A 80 4.26 18.14 -4.24
C LEU A 80 3.51 16.85 -4.55
N VAL A 81 4.23 15.74 -4.66
CA VAL A 81 3.65 14.43 -5.00
C VAL A 81 2.71 13.93 -3.90
N ARG A 82 3.09 14.08 -2.61
CA ARG A 82 2.22 13.73 -1.47
C ARG A 82 0.96 14.59 -1.39
N ALA A 83 1.01 15.83 -1.89
CA ALA A 83 -0.16 16.68 -2.05
C ALA A 83 -1.01 16.32 -3.29
N GLY A 84 -0.75 15.18 -3.93
CA GLY A 84 -1.51 14.70 -5.08
C GLY A 84 -1.16 15.39 -6.40
N GLN A 85 -0.03 16.13 -6.50
CA GLN A 85 0.36 16.76 -7.75
C GLN A 85 1.15 15.81 -8.63
N ARG A 86 0.85 15.82 -9.94
CA ARG A 86 1.70 15.24 -10.97
C ARG A 86 2.76 16.28 -11.32
N VAL A 87 4.02 15.90 -11.32
CA VAL A 87 5.15 16.83 -11.46
C VAL A 87 6.03 16.40 -12.64
N ALA A 88 6.10 17.25 -13.67
CA ALA A 88 6.99 17.07 -14.80
C ALA A 88 8.33 17.73 -14.50
N ILE A 89 9.39 16.94 -14.44
CA ILE A 89 10.76 17.43 -14.24
C ILE A 89 11.37 17.70 -15.61
N CYS A 90 11.71 18.94 -15.86
CA CYS A 90 12.25 19.41 -17.12
C CYS A 90 13.69 19.88 -16.95
N ASP A 91 14.65 19.11 -17.46
CA ASP A 91 16.07 19.39 -17.35
C ASP A 91 16.67 19.90 -18.66
N GLN A 92 17.89 20.41 -18.54
CA GLN A 92 18.73 20.82 -19.67
C GLN A 92 19.27 19.56 -20.35
N LEU A 93 19.03 19.41 -21.67
CA LEU A 93 19.49 18.26 -22.47
C LEU A 93 20.86 18.49 -23.11
N GLU A 94 21.39 19.70 -23.00
CA GLU A 94 22.66 20.14 -23.57
C GLU A 94 23.49 20.86 -22.52
N ASP A 95 24.81 20.77 -22.61
CA ASP A 95 25.70 21.50 -21.73
C ASP A 95 25.66 23.03 -22.05
N PRO A 96 25.32 23.88 -21.04
CA PRO A 96 25.31 25.31 -21.23
C PRO A 96 26.64 25.92 -21.71
N LYS A 97 27.76 25.26 -21.38
CA LYS A 97 29.11 25.74 -21.77
C LYS A 97 29.39 25.57 -23.28
N THR A 98 28.75 24.62 -23.93
CA THR A 98 28.95 24.29 -25.34
C THR A 98 27.95 24.95 -26.26
N THR A 99 26.84 25.48 -25.74
CA THR A 99 25.72 26.01 -26.52
C THR A 99 25.77 27.52 -26.66
N LYS A 100 25.82 28.04 -27.88
CA LYS A 100 25.82 29.50 -28.19
C LYS A 100 24.42 30.12 -28.20
N THR A 101 23.36 29.28 -28.11
CA THR A 101 21.95 29.68 -28.13
C THR A 101 21.28 29.31 -26.80
N ILE A 102 19.95 29.38 -26.75
CA ILE A 102 19.22 28.90 -25.56
C ILE A 102 19.34 27.38 -25.46
N VAL A 103 19.81 26.90 -24.32
CA VAL A 103 19.95 25.47 -23.98
C VAL A 103 18.63 24.77 -24.22
N LYS A 104 18.65 23.68 -24.95
CA LYS A 104 17.48 22.82 -25.15
C LYS A 104 17.10 22.09 -23.87
N ARG A 105 15.81 22.07 -23.56
CA ARG A 105 15.24 21.41 -22.39
C ARG A 105 14.17 20.43 -22.79
N GLY A 106 14.00 19.39 -21.97
CA GLY A 106 12.97 18.38 -22.15
C GLY A 106 12.56 17.77 -20.81
N VAL A 107 11.37 17.22 -20.80
CA VAL A 107 10.92 16.45 -19.63
C VAL A 107 11.72 15.15 -19.59
N THR A 108 12.41 14.94 -18.49
CA THR A 108 13.20 13.74 -18.23
C THR A 108 12.43 12.70 -17.43
N GLU A 109 11.42 13.16 -16.69
CA GLU A 109 10.59 12.30 -15.85
C GLU A 109 9.27 13.01 -15.49
N LEU A 110 8.18 12.26 -15.48
CA LEU A 110 6.89 12.69 -14.93
C LEU A 110 6.58 11.86 -13.69
N VAL A 111 6.74 12.48 -12.52
CA VAL A 111 6.49 11.84 -11.23
C VAL A 111 5.04 12.04 -10.82
N THR A 112 4.34 10.96 -10.49
CA THR A 112 2.94 10.96 -10.06
C THR A 112 2.79 10.23 -8.73
N PRO A 113 1.64 10.37 -8.02
CA PRO A 113 1.42 9.65 -6.77
C PRO A 113 1.60 8.12 -6.89
N GLY A 114 1.19 7.51 -8.00
CA GLY A 114 1.31 6.08 -8.27
C GLY A 114 2.63 5.66 -8.90
N VAL A 115 3.37 6.61 -9.49
CA VAL A 115 4.62 6.33 -10.21
C VAL A 115 5.76 7.11 -9.56
N SER A 116 6.37 6.50 -8.55
CA SER A 116 7.54 7.05 -7.86
C SER A 116 8.40 5.93 -7.29
N TYR A 117 9.71 6.08 -7.40
CA TYR A 117 10.72 5.15 -6.82
C TYR A 117 11.58 5.82 -5.74
N SER A 118 11.40 7.13 -5.50
CA SER A 118 12.20 7.88 -4.51
C SER A 118 11.83 7.49 -3.09
N ASP A 119 12.83 7.10 -2.28
CA ASP A 119 12.66 6.74 -0.86
C ASP A 119 12.06 7.87 -0.01
N ASN A 120 12.21 9.12 -0.46
CA ASN A 120 11.63 10.28 0.20
C ASN A 120 10.12 10.43 -0.06
N ILE A 121 9.59 9.79 -1.12
CA ILE A 121 8.17 9.81 -1.49
C ILE A 121 7.48 8.56 -0.96
N VAL A 122 8.08 7.40 -1.17
CA VAL A 122 7.49 6.10 -0.90
C VAL A 122 7.78 5.65 0.53
N GLN A 123 6.76 5.22 1.26
CA GLN A 123 6.94 4.65 2.59
C GLN A 123 7.65 3.29 2.51
N GLN A 124 8.70 3.09 3.31
CA GLN A 124 9.53 1.87 3.24
C GLN A 124 8.73 0.57 3.45
N LYS A 125 7.85 0.53 4.44
CA LYS A 125 7.05 -0.64 4.83
C LYS A 125 5.72 -0.77 4.09
N SER A 126 5.52 -0.06 2.96
CA SER A 126 4.29 -0.11 2.17
C SER A 126 4.59 -0.06 0.69
N ASN A 127 3.79 -0.74 -0.11
CA ASN A 127 3.84 -0.64 -1.57
C ASN A 127 3.27 0.71 -2.04
N ASN A 128 3.71 1.13 -3.24
CA ASN A 128 3.22 2.33 -3.91
C ASN A 128 2.54 1.93 -5.22
N TYR A 129 1.32 1.36 -5.12
CA TYR A 129 0.65 0.84 -6.30
C TYR A 129 0.04 1.94 -7.16
N LEU A 130 0.37 1.87 -8.46
CA LEU A 130 -0.44 2.34 -9.55
C LEU A 130 -1.44 1.25 -9.90
N ALA A 131 -2.73 1.55 -9.98
CA ALA A 131 -3.72 0.63 -10.51
C ALA A 131 -4.20 1.06 -11.89
N SER A 132 -4.48 0.11 -12.77
CA SER A 132 -5.21 0.33 -14.01
C SER A 132 -6.47 -0.50 -14.01
N ILE A 133 -7.59 0.09 -14.42
CA ILE A 133 -8.89 -0.56 -14.44
C ILE A 133 -9.49 -0.49 -15.84
N PHE A 134 -10.06 -1.62 -16.26
CA PHE A 134 -10.84 -1.72 -17.48
C PHE A 134 -12.17 -2.44 -17.20
N ILE A 135 -13.30 -1.77 -17.48
CA ILE A 135 -14.63 -2.29 -17.25
C ILE A 135 -15.16 -2.86 -18.58
N GLU A 136 -15.41 -4.17 -18.61
CA GLU A 136 -15.96 -4.87 -19.76
C GLU A 136 -17.26 -5.57 -19.36
N LYS A 137 -18.40 -4.89 -19.56
CA LYS A 137 -19.75 -5.39 -19.19
C LYS A 137 -19.79 -5.83 -17.70
N GLU A 138 -19.98 -7.13 -17.45
CA GLU A 138 -20.07 -7.69 -16.09
C GLU A 138 -18.69 -8.06 -15.50
N ARG A 139 -17.62 -7.98 -16.26
CA ARG A 139 -16.27 -8.33 -15.83
C ARG A 139 -15.37 -7.10 -15.82
N ILE A 140 -14.65 -6.94 -14.73
CA ILE A 140 -13.70 -5.84 -14.56
C ILE A 140 -12.32 -6.43 -14.45
N GLY A 141 -11.40 -5.92 -15.27
CA GLY A 141 -9.98 -6.18 -15.17
C GLY A 141 -9.30 -5.10 -14.32
N ILE A 142 -8.37 -5.50 -13.46
CA ILE A 142 -7.53 -4.60 -12.69
C ILE A 142 -6.10 -5.09 -12.70
N SER A 143 -5.15 -4.16 -12.79
CA SER A 143 -3.75 -4.44 -12.51
C SER A 143 -3.22 -3.50 -11.43
N PHE A 144 -2.27 -3.99 -10.64
CA PHE A 144 -1.52 -3.24 -9.65
C PHE A 144 -0.05 -3.32 -9.99
N LEU A 145 0.58 -2.18 -10.14
CA LEU A 145 1.99 -2.07 -10.47
C LEU A 145 2.70 -1.18 -9.45
N ASP A 146 3.76 -1.69 -8.83
CA ASP A 146 4.65 -0.90 -7.99
C ASP A 146 6.02 -0.77 -8.66
N ILE A 147 6.28 0.39 -9.28
CA ILE A 147 7.54 0.66 -9.98
C ILE A 147 8.74 0.62 -9.03
N SER A 148 8.54 0.89 -7.73
CA SER A 148 9.63 0.90 -6.75
C SER A 148 10.12 -0.49 -6.35
N THR A 149 9.31 -1.54 -6.58
CA THR A 149 9.64 -2.93 -6.24
C THR A 149 9.66 -3.85 -7.47
N GLY A 150 9.07 -3.42 -8.59
CA GLY A 150 8.87 -4.23 -9.77
C GLY A 150 7.72 -5.24 -9.65
N GLU A 151 6.91 -5.15 -8.58
CA GLU A 151 5.76 -6.02 -8.40
C GLU A 151 4.64 -5.65 -9.37
N PHE A 152 4.18 -6.62 -10.17
CA PHE A 152 3.11 -6.44 -11.13
C PHE A 152 2.07 -7.54 -11.00
N LEU A 153 0.87 -7.17 -10.55
CA LEU A 153 -0.23 -8.08 -10.25
C LEU A 153 -1.41 -7.79 -11.17
N VAL A 154 -2.17 -8.83 -11.52
CA VAL A 154 -3.38 -8.70 -12.34
C VAL A 154 -4.50 -9.57 -11.80
N ALA A 155 -5.72 -9.04 -11.85
CA ALA A 155 -6.94 -9.74 -11.51
C ALA A 155 -8.07 -9.41 -12.47
N GLN A 156 -9.07 -10.28 -12.53
CA GLN A 156 -10.31 -10.06 -13.27
C GLN A 156 -11.46 -10.72 -12.52
N GLY A 157 -12.57 -10.03 -12.37
CA GLY A 157 -13.73 -10.56 -11.67
C GLY A 157 -14.92 -9.61 -11.61
N SER A 158 -15.81 -9.88 -10.64
CA SER A 158 -16.98 -9.04 -10.37
C SER A 158 -16.60 -7.70 -9.72
N VAL A 159 -17.55 -6.75 -9.73
CA VAL A 159 -17.42 -5.45 -9.02
C VAL A 159 -17.02 -5.65 -7.57
N ALA A 160 -17.66 -6.57 -6.85
CA ALA A 160 -17.38 -6.84 -5.45
C ALA A 160 -15.96 -7.36 -5.22
N TYR A 161 -15.44 -8.20 -6.14
CA TYR A 161 -14.07 -8.70 -6.07
C TYR A 161 -13.05 -7.61 -6.32
N ILE A 162 -13.28 -6.76 -7.30
CA ILE A 162 -12.37 -5.64 -7.60
C ILE A 162 -12.38 -4.61 -6.46
N ASP A 163 -13.56 -4.30 -5.89
CA ASP A 163 -13.66 -3.41 -4.72
C ASP A 163 -12.85 -3.94 -3.52
N LYS A 164 -12.94 -5.26 -3.24
CA LYS A 164 -12.09 -5.93 -2.23
C LYS A 164 -10.61 -5.69 -2.48
N LEU A 165 -10.14 -5.87 -3.73
CA LEU A 165 -8.74 -5.68 -4.09
C LEU A 165 -8.31 -4.22 -3.93
N LEU A 166 -9.15 -3.27 -4.37
CA LEU A 166 -8.88 -1.83 -4.19
C LEU A 166 -8.73 -1.46 -2.72
N GLN A 167 -9.57 -2.01 -1.83
CA GLN A 167 -9.49 -1.76 -0.39
C GLN A 167 -8.27 -2.44 0.26
N GLY A 168 -7.88 -3.61 -0.22
CA GLY A 168 -6.73 -4.35 0.28
C GLY A 168 -5.39 -3.76 -0.15
N PHE A 169 -5.25 -3.42 -1.43
CA PHE A 169 -4.01 -2.89 -2.01
C PHE A 169 -3.85 -1.38 -1.87
N LYS A 170 -4.96 -0.63 -1.72
CA LYS A 170 -4.98 0.84 -1.54
C LYS A 170 -4.09 1.58 -2.54
N PRO A 171 -4.36 1.48 -3.84
CA PRO A 171 -3.53 2.15 -4.85
C PRO A 171 -3.49 3.66 -4.61
N ARG A 172 -2.33 4.25 -4.86
CA ARG A 172 -2.11 5.70 -4.75
C ARG A 172 -2.67 6.47 -5.92
N GLU A 173 -2.78 5.80 -7.07
CA GLU A 173 -3.30 6.36 -8.31
C GLU A 173 -4.02 5.27 -9.10
N ILE A 174 -5.16 5.60 -9.68
CA ILE A 174 -5.94 4.71 -10.54
C ILE A 174 -6.04 5.34 -11.92
N ILE A 175 -5.62 4.62 -12.94
CA ILE A 175 -5.78 5.02 -14.34
C ILE A 175 -6.94 4.28 -14.98
N LEU A 176 -7.77 5.01 -15.71
CA LEU A 176 -8.91 4.46 -16.44
C LEU A 176 -9.23 5.30 -17.68
N SER A 177 -10.03 4.74 -18.58
CA SER A 177 -10.51 5.46 -19.77
C SER A 177 -11.47 6.58 -19.38
N LYS A 178 -11.39 7.72 -20.08
CA LYS A 178 -12.32 8.85 -19.90
C LYS A 178 -13.80 8.43 -19.98
N LYS A 179 -14.15 7.48 -20.87
CA LYS A 179 -15.52 6.97 -21.01
C LYS A 179 -16.01 6.25 -19.77
N GLN A 180 -15.13 5.54 -19.08
CA GLN A 180 -15.48 4.71 -17.93
C GLN A 180 -15.49 5.47 -16.60
N SER A 181 -15.16 6.76 -16.61
CA SER A 181 -15.08 7.60 -15.41
C SER A 181 -16.37 7.62 -14.59
N LYS A 182 -17.52 7.78 -15.25
CA LYS A 182 -18.83 7.83 -14.57
C LYS A 182 -19.18 6.48 -13.97
N GLU A 183 -19.04 5.42 -14.74
CA GLU A 183 -19.31 4.04 -14.30
C GLU A 183 -18.42 3.63 -13.14
N PHE A 184 -17.12 3.96 -13.20
CA PHE A 184 -16.19 3.75 -12.10
C PHE A 184 -16.64 4.45 -10.81
N THR A 185 -17.03 5.73 -10.91
CA THR A 185 -17.45 6.49 -9.73
C THR A 185 -18.75 5.96 -9.13
N GLU A 186 -19.68 5.49 -9.94
CA GLU A 186 -20.94 4.86 -9.51
C GLU A 186 -20.68 3.53 -8.77
N GLN A 187 -19.72 2.71 -9.25
CA GLN A 187 -19.43 1.39 -8.69
C GLN A 187 -18.50 1.42 -7.47
N PHE A 188 -17.47 2.29 -7.47
CA PHE A 188 -16.39 2.28 -6.48
C PHE A 188 -16.31 3.55 -5.62
N GLY A 189 -17.05 4.60 -5.96
CA GLY A 189 -17.04 5.89 -5.26
C GLY A 189 -15.97 6.85 -5.77
N SER A 190 -15.95 8.07 -5.17
CA SER A 190 -15.11 9.20 -5.59
C SER A 190 -13.86 9.40 -4.72
N GLN A 191 -13.58 8.50 -3.79
CA GLN A 191 -12.48 8.64 -2.81
C GLN A 191 -11.09 8.34 -3.39
N TYR A 192 -11.00 7.84 -4.60
CA TYR A 192 -9.73 7.46 -5.24
C TYR A 192 -9.14 8.62 -6.04
N TYR A 193 -7.82 8.72 -6.02
CA TYR A 193 -7.11 9.61 -6.94
C TYR A 193 -7.08 8.96 -8.33
N THR A 194 -7.82 9.53 -9.27
CA THR A 194 -7.99 8.98 -10.62
C THR A 194 -7.32 9.84 -11.68
N TYR A 195 -6.74 9.19 -12.69
CA TYR A 195 -6.26 9.82 -13.90
C TYR A 195 -6.88 9.17 -15.13
N PHE A 196 -7.26 10.00 -16.10
CA PHE A 196 -8.03 9.56 -17.28
C PHE A 196 -7.18 9.59 -18.53
N LEU A 197 -7.05 8.43 -19.16
CA LEU A 197 -6.41 8.26 -20.46
C LEU A 197 -7.43 8.27 -21.60
N ASP A 198 -6.94 8.47 -22.82
CA ASP A 198 -7.73 8.27 -24.03
C ASP A 198 -8.10 6.78 -24.20
N GLU A 199 -9.00 6.46 -25.13
CA GLU A 199 -9.57 5.10 -25.24
C GLU A 199 -8.66 4.12 -25.98
N TRP A 200 -7.81 4.61 -26.88
CA TRP A 200 -7.06 3.77 -27.79
C TRP A 200 -6.09 2.79 -27.09
N PRO A 201 -5.47 3.07 -25.92
CA PRO A 201 -4.65 2.07 -25.24
C PRO A 201 -5.47 0.92 -24.63
N TYR A 202 -6.79 1.13 -24.41
CA TYR A 202 -7.70 0.14 -23.84
C TYR A 202 -8.23 -0.86 -24.87
N THR A 203 -7.46 -1.16 -25.92
CA THR A 203 -7.78 -2.21 -26.87
C THR A 203 -7.01 -3.49 -26.57
N GLY A 204 -7.65 -4.66 -26.74
CA GLY A 204 -7.06 -5.96 -26.42
C GLY A 204 -5.78 -6.23 -27.19
N ASP A 205 -5.75 -5.87 -28.48
CA ASP A 205 -4.60 -6.09 -29.36
C ASP A 205 -3.40 -5.25 -28.91
N TYR A 206 -3.60 -3.95 -28.69
CA TYR A 206 -2.53 -3.05 -28.26
C TYR A 206 -1.97 -3.42 -26.88
N ALA A 207 -2.87 -3.70 -25.92
CA ALA A 207 -2.45 -4.09 -24.57
C ALA A 207 -1.65 -5.40 -24.58
N THR A 208 -2.10 -6.39 -25.38
CA THR A 208 -1.40 -7.66 -25.51
C THR A 208 -0.02 -7.46 -26.18
N GLU A 209 0.05 -6.71 -27.27
CA GLU A 209 1.32 -6.40 -27.94
C GLU A 209 2.30 -5.70 -27.00
N THR A 210 1.83 -4.72 -26.22
CA THR A 210 2.63 -4.01 -25.22
C THR A 210 3.24 -4.96 -24.20
N LEU A 211 2.45 -5.90 -23.66
CA LEU A 211 2.92 -6.90 -22.69
C LEU A 211 3.90 -7.90 -23.35
N LEU A 212 3.59 -8.42 -24.54
CA LEU A 212 4.45 -9.36 -25.25
C LEU A 212 5.82 -8.75 -25.53
N LYS A 213 5.84 -7.49 -25.97
CA LYS A 213 7.08 -6.75 -26.24
C LYS A 213 7.87 -6.49 -24.96
N HIS A 214 7.19 -6.10 -23.87
CA HIS A 214 7.84 -5.80 -22.60
C HIS A 214 8.51 -7.04 -21.98
N PHE A 215 7.80 -8.17 -21.96
CA PHE A 215 8.32 -9.42 -21.38
C PHE A 215 9.16 -10.26 -22.36
N GLU A 216 9.31 -9.82 -23.61
CA GLU A 216 10.05 -10.51 -24.68
C GLU A 216 9.56 -11.95 -24.90
N VAL A 217 8.24 -12.14 -24.87
CA VAL A 217 7.59 -13.46 -25.03
C VAL A 217 6.64 -13.47 -26.23
N SER A 218 6.40 -14.66 -26.79
CA SER A 218 5.46 -14.85 -27.91
C SER A 218 4.01 -15.09 -27.45
N SER A 219 3.76 -15.31 -26.17
CA SER A 219 2.43 -15.61 -25.64
C SER A 219 2.34 -15.30 -24.15
N MET A 220 1.16 -14.82 -23.70
CA MET A 220 0.85 -14.60 -22.28
C MET A 220 0.46 -15.87 -21.51
N LYS A 221 0.43 -17.04 -22.17
CA LYS A 221 0.07 -18.32 -21.53
C LYS A 221 0.99 -18.70 -20.36
N GLY A 222 2.28 -18.39 -20.48
CA GLY A 222 3.25 -18.66 -19.41
C GLY A 222 2.99 -17.91 -18.11
N PHE A 223 2.25 -16.80 -18.15
CA PHE A 223 1.81 -16.03 -16.97
C PHE A 223 0.43 -16.47 -16.45
N GLY A 224 -0.27 -17.40 -17.15
CA GLY A 224 -1.59 -17.89 -16.75
C GLY A 224 -2.71 -16.86 -16.87
N VAL A 225 -2.56 -15.84 -17.71
CA VAL A 225 -3.50 -14.72 -17.88
C VAL A 225 -4.20 -14.68 -19.24
N ASP A 226 -3.99 -15.68 -20.08
CA ASP A 226 -4.53 -15.77 -21.44
C ASP A 226 -6.07 -15.70 -21.50
N ARG A 227 -6.77 -16.12 -20.44
CA ARG A 227 -8.23 -16.05 -20.34
C ARG A 227 -8.75 -14.78 -19.66
N MET A 228 -7.88 -13.90 -19.22
CA MET A 228 -8.21 -12.69 -18.48
C MET A 228 -8.23 -11.47 -19.41
N THR A 229 -9.16 -11.43 -20.37
CA THR A 229 -9.23 -10.39 -21.41
C THR A 229 -9.18 -8.98 -20.85
N ALA A 230 -10.07 -8.65 -19.91
CA ALA A 230 -10.09 -7.35 -19.26
C ALA A 230 -8.87 -7.10 -18.36
N GLY A 231 -8.36 -8.15 -17.70
CA GLY A 231 -7.13 -8.07 -16.88
C GLY A 231 -5.89 -7.77 -17.72
N VAL A 232 -5.76 -8.40 -18.90
CA VAL A 232 -4.66 -8.16 -19.85
C VAL A 232 -4.71 -6.72 -20.37
N VAL A 233 -5.90 -6.20 -20.69
CA VAL A 233 -6.06 -4.80 -21.10
C VAL A 233 -5.59 -3.87 -19.97
N ALA A 234 -6.06 -4.07 -18.74
CA ALA A 234 -5.65 -3.27 -17.59
C ALA A 234 -4.13 -3.31 -17.36
N ALA A 235 -3.49 -4.49 -17.51
CA ALA A 235 -2.05 -4.63 -17.34
C ALA A 235 -1.27 -3.93 -18.47
N GLY A 236 -1.68 -4.08 -19.74
CA GLY A 236 -1.03 -3.40 -20.87
C GLY A 236 -1.10 -1.89 -20.78
N VAL A 237 -2.24 -1.35 -20.31
CA VAL A 237 -2.41 0.09 -20.08
C VAL A 237 -1.53 0.61 -18.95
N ALA A 238 -1.30 -0.17 -17.88
CA ALA A 238 -0.38 0.23 -16.82
C ALA A 238 1.05 0.42 -17.35
N LEU A 239 1.55 -0.47 -18.20
CA LEU A 239 2.85 -0.33 -18.87
C LEU A 239 2.87 0.85 -19.87
N HIS A 240 1.78 1.04 -20.61
CA HIS A 240 1.65 2.19 -21.51
C HIS A 240 1.79 3.50 -20.75
N TYR A 241 1.13 3.63 -19.59
CA TYR A 241 1.21 4.81 -18.75
C TYR A 241 2.63 5.08 -18.22
N LEU A 242 3.41 4.03 -17.88
CA LEU A 242 4.81 4.21 -17.51
C LEU A 242 5.64 4.80 -18.65
N ASN A 243 5.36 4.41 -19.89
CA ASN A 243 6.02 5.00 -21.07
C ASN A 243 5.61 6.47 -21.27
N GLU A 244 4.33 6.83 -21.08
CA GLU A 244 3.87 8.23 -21.12
C GLU A 244 4.49 9.09 -20.01
N THR A 245 4.84 8.48 -18.88
CA THR A 245 5.52 9.15 -17.77
C THR A 245 7.04 9.18 -17.91
N GLU A 246 7.57 8.89 -19.11
CA GLU A 246 8.99 8.90 -19.48
C GLU A 246 9.85 7.86 -18.73
N HIS A 247 9.25 6.81 -18.21
CA HIS A 247 9.98 5.69 -17.60
C HIS A 247 10.31 4.65 -18.68
N ARG A 248 11.53 4.68 -19.20
CA ARG A 248 11.94 3.86 -20.35
C ARG A 248 12.66 2.56 -19.96
N ASN A 249 13.36 2.54 -18.84
CA ASN A 249 14.11 1.39 -18.35
C ASN A 249 13.27 0.61 -17.32
N LEU A 250 12.48 -0.37 -17.80
CA LEU A 250 11.53 -1.11 -16.98
C LEU A 250 11.91 -2.59 -16.80
N GLN A 251 13.18 -2.96 -16.97
CA GLN A 251 13.66 -4.36 -16.92
C GLN A 251 13.38 -5.03 -15.57
N HIS A 252 13.28 -4.25 -14.49
CA HIS A 252 12.93 -4.74 -13.15
C HIS A 252 11.46 -5.17 -13.03
N ILE A 253 10.57 -4.79 -13.95
CA ILE A 253 9.22 -5.34 -14.03
C ILE A 253 9.33 -6.63 -14.86
N SER A 254 9.82 -7.69 -14.24
CA SER A 254 10.24 -8.92 -14.94
C SER A 254 9.16 -9.99 -15.02
N THR A 255 8.06 -9.84 -14.25
CA THR A 255 6.99 -10.84 -14.16
C THR A 255 5.63 -10.18 -13.98
N LEU A 256 4.57 -10.87 -14.48
CA LEU A 256 3.17 -10.53 -14.22
C LEU A 256 2.53 -11.68 -13.45
N SER A 257 2.04 -11.42 -12.26
CA SER A 257 1.46 -12.44 -11.39
C SER A 257 -0.06 -12.31 -11.30
N ARG A 258 -0.76 -13.41 -11.49
CA ARG A 258 -2.23 -13.47 -11.35
C ARG A 258 -2.63 -13.55 -9.88
N ILE A 259 -3.63 -12.77 -9.48
CA ILE A 259 -4.34 -12.92 -8.22
C ILE A 259 -5.53 -13.85 -8.45
N GLU A 260 -5.52 -15.01 -7.80
CA GLU A 260 -6.60 -16.01 -7.91
C GLU A 260 -7.61 -15.83 -6.78
N GLU A 261 -8.86 -15.53 -7.12
CA GLU A 261 -9.94 -15.33 -6.15
C GLU A 261 -10.17 -16.56 -5.26
N ASP A 262 -10.11 -17.74 -5.86
CA ASP A 262 -10.38 -19.00 -5.17
C ASP A 262 -9.31 -19.42 -4.16
N ARG A 263 -8.11 -18.83 -4.23
CA ARG A 263 -6.99 -19.18 -3.36
C ARG A 263 -7.07 -18.51 -2.00
N PHE A 264 -7.75 -17.38 -1.90
CA PHE A 264 -7.74 -16.54 -0.72
C PHE A 264 -9.12 -16.42 -0.07
N MET A 265 -9.13 -16.27 1.25
CA MET A 265 -10.31 -15.97 2.03
C MET A 265 -10.94 -14.66 1.55
N TRP A 266 -12.26 -14.65 1.46
CA TRP A 266 -12.99 -13.46 1.15
C TRP A 266 -13.08 -12.56 2.39
N LEU A 267 -12.57 -11.34 2.26
CA LEU A 267 -12.73 -10.24 3.20
C LEU A 267 -13.30 -9.07 2.43
N ASP A 268 -14.51 -8.63 2.75
CA ASP A 268 -15.06 -7.43 2.14
C ASP A 268 -14.42 -6.14 2.71
N ARG A 269 -14.71 -5.00 2.09
CA ARG A 269 -14.17 -3.70 2.53
C ARG A 269 -14.54 -3.37 3.98
N PHE A 270 -15.73 -3.78 4.40
CA PHE A 270 -16.22 -3.53 5.73
C PHE A 270 -15.46 -4.35 6.76
N THR A 271 -15.18 -5.61 6.45
CA THR A 271 -14.39 -6.51 7.30
C THR A 271 -12.95 -6.03 7.48
N ILE A 272 -12.28 -5.62 6.40
CA ILE A 272 -10.91 -5.07 6.48
C ILE A 272 -10.87 -3.84 7.39
N ARG A 273 -11.87 -2.96 7.29
CA ARG A 273 -12.00 -1.76 8.11
C ARG A 273 -12.40 -2.07 9.55
N ASN A 274 -13.45 -2.87 9.74
CA ASN A 274 -14.04 -3.13 11.06
C ASN A 274 -13.13 -3.96 11.96
N LEU A 275 -12.29 -4.83 11.39
CA LEU A 275 -11.26 -5.56 12.12
C LEU A 275 -9.95 -4.75 12.25
N GLU A 276 -9.86 -3.56 11.67
CA GLU A 276 -8.67 -2.70 11.70
C GLU A 276 -7.39 -3.44 11.30
N LEU A 277 -7.43 -4.12 10.14
CA LEU A 277 -6.36 -5.03 9.75
C LEU A 277 -5.06 -4.30 9.38
N ILE A 278 -5.16 -3.25 8.52
CA ILE A 278 -3.99 -2.51 7.95
C ILE A 278 -4.15 -0.99 8.03
N GLY A 279 -5.17 -0.50 8.70
CA GLY A 279 -5.46 0.91 8.88
C GLY A 279 -6.71 1.10 9.68
N SER A 280 -6.83 2.26 10.34
CA SER A 280 -7.98 2.69 11.11
C SER A 280 -8.44 4.08 10.68
N LEU A 281 -9.68 4.45 10.99
CA LEU A 281 -10.19 5.81 10.83
C LEU A 281 -9.55 6.79 11.83
N ASN A 282 -9.04 6.28 12.94
CA ASN A 282 -8.33 7.07 13.95
C ASN A 282 -6.83 7.02 13.65
N GLU A 283 -6.21 8.17 13.47
CA GLU A 283 -4.78 8.29 13.11
C GLU A 283 -3.82 7.62 14.12
N ASN A 284 -4.20 7.54 15.39
CA ASN A 284 -3.39 6.96 16.47
C ASN A 284 -3.80 5.53 16.85
N ALA A 285 -4.73 4.89 16.11
CA ALA A 285 -5.17 3.54 16.44
C ALA A 285 -4.12 2.50 16.01
N VAL A 286 -3.89 1.54 16.88
CA VAL A 286 -3.04 0.38 16.62
C VAL A 286 -3.84 -0.65 15.83
N THR A 287 -3.29 -1.10 14.71
CA THR A 287 -3.92 -2.10 13.83
C THR A 287 -3.35 -3.51 14.08
N LEU A 288 -3.99 -4.55 13.51
CA LEU A 288 -3.41 -5.90 13.54
C LEU A 288 -2.02 -5.92 12.91
N SER A 289 -1.83 -5.22 11.79
CA SER A 289 -0.52 -5.10 11.14
C SER A 289 0.54 -4.54 12.08
N ASP A 290 0.22 -3.53 12.90
CA ASP A 290 1.18 -2.93 13.84
C ASP A 290 1.53 -3.86 15.01
N VAL A 291 0.60 -4.74 15.38
CA VAL A 291 0.87 -5.79 16.39
C VAL A 291 1.78 -6.87 15.85
N LEU A 292 1.57 -7.30 14.60
CA LEU A 292 2.29 -8.41 13.99
C LEU A 292 3.60 -8.00 13.32
N ASP A 293 3.81 -6.72 12.94
CA ASP A 293 5.01 -6.29 12.21
C ASP A 293 6.21 -6.06 13.16
N GLN A 294 7.00 -7.10 13.30
CA GLN A 294 8.35 -7.07 13.86
C GLN A 294 9.37 -7.60 12.83
N THR A 295 9.04 -7.49 11.55
CA THR A 295 9.90 -7.92 10.45
C THR A 295 11.22 -7.17 10.44
N SER A 296 12.26 -7.83 9.98
CA SER A 296 13.63 -7.30 9.96
C SER A 296 13.95 -6.56 8.68
N SER A 297 13.14 -6.75 7.63
CA SER A 297 13.30 -6.09 6.34
C SER A 297 12.01 -5.36 5.91
N PRO A 298 12.12 -4.26 5.15
CA PRO A 298 10.95 -3.61 4.56
C PRO A 298 10.17 -4.53 3.61
N MET A 299 10.84 -5.45 2.92
CA MET A 299 10.25 -6.45 2.03
C MET A 299 9.32 -7.38 2.81
N GLY A 300 9.76 -7.88 3.97
CA GLY A 300 8.95 -8.69 4.88
C GLY A 300 7.71 -7.93 5.36
N ALA A 301 7.86 -6.66 5.74
CA ALA A 301 6.73 -5.81 6.17
C ALA A 301 5.68 -5.64 5.07
N ARG A 302 6.08 -5.43 3.82
CA ARG A 302 5.16 -5.34 2.66
C ARG A 302 4.42 -6.66 2.43
N LEU A 303 5.16 -7.77 2.47
CA LEU A 303 4.58 -9.10 2.30
C LEU A 303 3.62 -9.47 3.44
N LEU A 304 3.94 -9.13 4.69
CA LEU A 304 3.07 -9.34 5.85
C LEU A 304 1.72 -8.63 5.68
N LYS A 305 1.73 -7.36 5.27
CA LYS A 305 0.49 -6.60 5.00
C LYS A 305 -0.36 -7.27 3.93
N ARG A 306 0.27 -7.77 2.87
CA ARG A 306 -0.43 -8.53 1.82
C ARG A 306 -1.03 -9.83 2.37
N TRP A 307 -0.30 -10.59 3.19
CA TRP A 307 -0.83 -11.81 3.79
C TRP A 307 -2.02 -11.56 4.71
N ILE A 308 -2.02 -10.46 5.46
CA ILE A 308 -3.13 -10.07 6.35
C ILE A 308 -4.42 -9.82 5.55
N VAL A 309 -4.36 -9.16 4.39
CA VAL A 309 -5.55 -8.88 3.57
C VAL A 309 -5.91 -10.01 2.60
N MET A 310 -5.03 -10.99 2.43
CA MET A 310 -5.18 -12.15 1.56
C MET A 310 -4.88 -13.45 2.31
N PRO A 311 -5.66 -13.81 3.35
CA PRO A 311 -5.49 -15.08 4.08
C PRO A 311 -5.76 -16.28 3.17
N LEU A 312 -5.07 -17.38 3.41
CA LEU A 312 -5.20 -18.59 2.60
C LEU A 312 -6.47 -19.38 2.93
N LYS A 313 -6.99 -20.09 1.93
CA LYS A 313 -8.04 -21.12 2.10
C LYS A 313 -7.50 -22.56 1.99
N ASP A 314 -6.30 -22.72 1.46
CA ASP A 314 -5.70 -24.04 1.29
C ASP A 314 -5.02 -24.53 2.57
N LYS A 315 -5.51 -25.64 3.10
CA LYS A 315 -4.97 -26.27 4.32
C LYS A 315 -3.49 -26.60 4.22
N LYS A 316 -3.04 -27.11 3.07
CA LYS A 316 -1.66 -27.54 2.88
C LYS A 316 -0.71 -26.36 3.01
N SER A 317 -1.00 -25.26 2.31
CA SER A 317 -0.19 -24.05 2.35
C SER A 317 -0.19 -23.38 3.74
N ILE A 318 -1.32 -23.42 4.46
CA ILE A 318 -1.40 -22.92 5.84
C ILE A 318 -0.53 -23.78 6.76
N GLN A 319 -0.64 -25.11 6.65
CA GLN A 319 0.10 -26.04 7.49
C GLN A 319 1.62 -25.95 7.23
N GLU A 320 2.04 -25.75 5.98
CA GLU A 320 3.44 -25.53 5.63
C GLU A 320 3.99 -24.28 6.34
N ARG A 321 3.24 -23.17 6.35
CA ARG A 321 3.65 -21.97 7.09
C ARG A 321 3.73 -22.22 8.60
N LEU A 322 2.68 -22.83 9.17
CA LEU A 322 2.63 -23.15 10.61
C LEU A 322 3.78 -24.05 11.04
N ASN A 323 4.17 -25.02 10.21
CA ASN A 323 5.29 -25.93 10.52
C ASN A 323 6.63 -25.19 10.51
N VAL A 324 6.85 -24.26 9.58
CA VAL A 324 8.06 -23.44 9.55
C VAL A 324 8.13 -22.48 10.75
N VAL A 325 6.99 -21.88 11.11
CA VAL A 325 6.90 -21.03 12.31
C VAL A 325 7.20 -21.84 13.57
N ASP A 326 6.67 -23.05 13.68
CA ASP A 326 6.91 -23.96 14.80
C ASP A 326 8.39 -24.38 14.90
N PHE A 327 9.01 -24.66 13.76
CA PHE A 327 10.44 -24.94 13.68
C PHE A 327 11.28 -23.77 14.23
N PHE A 328 10.99 -22.54 13.82
CA PHE A 328 11.69 -21.36 14.31
C PHE A 328 11.33 -20.96 15.76
N PHE A 329 10.13 -21.30 16.20
CA PHE A 329 9.73 -21.12 17.59
C PHE A 329 10.58 -21.99 18.54
N THR A 330 10.92 -23.20 18.08
CA THR A 330 11.73 -24.16 18.83
C THR A 330 13.23 -23.89 18.69
N ASN A 331 13.71 -23.50 17.49
CA ASN A 331 15.12 -23.30 17.16
C ASN A 331 15.51 -21.80 17.22
N ARG A 332 15.60 -21.27 18.43
CA ARG A 332 15.80 -19.83 18.67
C ARG A 332 17.13 -19.30 18.15
N ASP A 333 18.23 -20.03 18.39
CA ASP A 333 19.57 -19.58 17.98
C ASP A 333 19.66 -19.42 16.46
N LEU A 334 19.19 -20.41 15.71
CA LEU A 334 19.12 -20.34 14.25
C LEU A 334 18.22 -19.20 13.78
N ARG A 335 17.05 -19.01 14.41
CA ARG A 335 16.13 -17.92 14.10
C ARG A 335 16.84 -16.57 14.24
N ASP A 336 17.53 -16.35 15.35
CA ASP A 336 18.17 -15.06 15.66
C ASP A 336 19.37 -14.80 14.74
N GLU A 337 20.11 -15.86 14.33
CA GLU A 337 21.17 -15.78 13.33
C GLU A 337 20.61 -15.39 11.95
N LEU A 338 19.53 -16.05 11.50
CA LEU A 338 18.84 -15.72 10.23
C LEU A 338 18.34 -14.28 10.24
N ILE A 339 17.74 -13.83 11.33
CA ILE A 339 17.30 -12.44 11.50
C ILE A 339 18.48 -11.47 11.36
N GLY A 340 19.63 -11.80 11.93
CA GLY A 340 20.85 -11.02 11.81
C GLY A 340 21.31 -10.85 10.37
N GLN A 341 21.25 -11.91 9.57
CA GLN A 341 21.60 -11.87 8.14
C GLN A 341 20.55 -11.09 7.31
N ILE A 342 19.26 -11.28 7.55
CA ILE A 342 18.19 -10.55 6.85
C ILE A 342 18.31 -9.03 7.05
N LYS A 343 18.69 -8.56 8.24
CA LYS A 343 18.97 -7.15 8.50
C LYS A 343 20.07 -6.58 7.62
N GLN A 344 21.09 -7.40 7.28
CA GLN A 344 22.16 -6.97 6.39
C GLN A 344 21.73 -6.89 4.92
N VAL A 345 20.77 -7.71 4.50
CA VAL A 345 20.21 -7.66 3.14
C VAL A 345 19.52 -6.32 2.86
N GLY A 346 18.75 -5.81 3.83
CA GLY A 346 18.01 -4.54 3.68
C GLY A 346 16.83 -4.64 2.71
N ASP A 347 16.57 -3.58 1.93
CA ASP A 347 15.47 -3.53 0.94
C ASP A 347 15.96 -3.86 -0.47
N LEU A 348 16.14 -5.14 -0.72
CA LEU A 348 16.68 -5.65 -1.98
C LEU A 348 15.71 -5.43 -3.16
N GLU A 349 14.39 -5.47 -2.93
CA GLU A 349 13.40 -5.20 -3.99
C GLU A 349 13.55 -3.80 -4.56
N ARG A 350 13.62 -2.77 -3.70
CA ARG A 350 13.77 -1.38 -4.14
C ARG A 350 15.16 -1.10 -4.70
N LEU A 351 16.16 -1.73 -4.14
CA LEU A 351 17.52 -1.57 -4.59
C LEU A 351 17.71 -2.07 -6.03
N ILE A 352 17.19 -3.27 -6.34
CA ILE A 352 17.29 -3.82 -7.69
C ILE A 352 16.41 -3.05 -8.68
N SER A 353 15.30 -2.50 -8.25
CA SER A 353 14.46 -1.63 -9.10
C SER A 353 15.18 -0.34 -9.48
N LYS A 354 15.87 0.32 -8.53
CA LYS A 354 16.72 1.49 -8.83
C LYS A 354 17.84 1.17 -9.81
N ILE A 355 18.42 -0.02 -9.72
CA ILE A 355 19.44 -0.48 -10.68
C ILE A 355 18.82 -0.67 -12.06
N GLY A 356 17.67 -1.33 -12.16
CA GLY A 356 16.92 -1.49 -13.40
C GLY A 356 16.56 -0.15 -14.07
N LEU A 357 16.21 0.85 -13.25
CA LEU A 357 15.96 2.23 -13.70
C LEU A 357 17.25 3.03 -14.01
N GLN A 358 18.43 2.46 -13.78
CA GLN A 358 19.74 3.14 -13.88
C GLN A 358 19.87 4.38 -12.97
N LYS A 359 19.21 4.35 -11.80
CA LYS A 359 19.16 5.45 -10.83
C LYS A 359 19.89 5.13 -9.51
N ALA A 360 20.47 3.94 -9.38
CA ALA A 360 21.22 3.54 -8.19
C ALA A 360 22.51 4.34 -8.04
N ASN A 361 22.81 4.77 -6.82
CA ASN A 361 24.04 5.46 -6.49
C ASN A 361 25.16 4.48 -6.06
N PRO A 362 26.43 4.90 -6.05
CA PRO A 362 27.55 4.00 -5.73
C PRO A 362 27.46 3.31 -4.35
N ARG A 363 26.93 3.97 -3.32
CA ARG A 363 26.73 3.36 -2.00
C ARG A 363 25.64 2.28 -2.02
N GLU A 364 24.62 2.44 -2.82
CA GLU A 364 23.59 1.42 -3.04
C GLU A 364 24.16 0.16 -3.72
N ILE A 365 25.14 0.32 -4.62
CA ILE A 365 25.84 -0.83 -5.21
C ILE A 365 26.71 -1.57 -4.17
N VAL A 366 27.37 -0.85 -3.26
CA VAL A 366 28.07 -1.48 -2.12
C VAL A 366 27.07 -2.17 -1.18
N GLN A 367 25.88 -1.60 -0.98
CA GLN A 367 24.83 -2.27 -0.21
C GLN A 367 24.36 -3.55 -0.90
N LEU A 368 24.19 -3.56 -2.24
CA LEU A 368 23.89 -4.78 -2.98
C LEU A 368 24.95 -5.86 -2.75
N LYS A 369 26.23 -5.50 -2.84
CA LYS A 369 27.35 -6.43 -2.57
C LYS A 369 27.21 -7.06 -1.18
N ARG A 370 26.99 -6.24 -0.15
CA ARG A 370 26.78 -6.73 1.23
C ARG A 370 25.57 -7.65 1.35
N ALA A 371 24.48 -7.30 0.68
CA ALA A 371 23.28 -8.13 0.62
C ALA A 371 23.56 -9.51 0.00
N LEU A 372 24.31 -9.57 -1.10
CA LEU A 372 24.68 -10.83 -1.76
C LEU A 372 25.55 -11.73 -0.87
N TYR A 373 26.47 -11.17 -0.08
CA TYR A 373 27.22 -11.93 0.95
C TYR A 373 26.29 -12.48 2.03
N ALA A 374 25.34 -11.67 2.52
CA ALA A 374 24.36 -12.13 3.50
C ALA A 374 23.46 -13.23 2.93
N ILE A 375 23.10 -13.18 1.63
CA ILE A 375 22.31 -14.20 0.95
C ILE A 375 23.07 -15.52 0.87
N GLU A 376 24.38 -15.50 0.59
CA GLU A 376 25.21 -16.71 0.63
C GLU A 376 25.14 -17.37 2.03
N LYS A 377 25.25 -16.56 3.08
CA LYS A 377 25.13 -17.06 4.44
C LYS A 377 23.72 -17.57 4.79
N LEU A 378 22.68 -16.87 4.32
CA LEU A 378 21.30 -17.34 4.45
C LEU A 378 21.09 -18.69 3.76
N LYS A 379 21.67 -18.87 2.57
CA LYS A 379 21.63 -20.14 1.83
C LYS A 379 22.23 -21.29 2.63
N GLU A 380 23.42 -21.09 3.23
CA GLU A 380 24.07 -22.08 4.09
C GLU A 380 23.22 -22.42 5.32
N LEU A 381 22.67 -21.41 6.01
CA LEU A 381 21.86 -21.58 7.22
C LEU A 381 20.52 -22.27 6.97
N THR A 382 19.95 -22.11 5.77
CA THR A 382 18.68 -22.72 5.36
C THR A 382 18.86 -24.09 4.70
N ASP A 383 20.08 -24.52 4.37
CA ASP A 383 20.35 -25.88 3.84
C ASP A 383 20.25 -26.92 4.97
N ARG A 384 19.02 -27.25 5.35
CA ARG A 384 18.70 -28.13 6.48
C ARG A 384 17.97 -29.38 6.00
N LYS A 385 18.52 -30.55 6.41
CA LYS A 385 17.90 -31.87 6.12
C LYS A 385 16.67 -32.15 6.98
N ASP A 386 16.55 -31.47 8.12
CA ASP A 386 15.45 -31.60 9.09
C ASP A 386 14.27 -30.68 8.83
N ALA A 387 14.33 -29.85 7.78
CA ALA A 387 13.29 -28.89 7.41
C ALA A 387 13.16 -28.70 5.88
N ASP A 388 12.37 -29.55 5.23
CA ASP A 388 12.19 -29.54 3.76
C ASP A 388 11.81 -28.17 3.20
N ALA A 389 10.97 -27.41 3.90
CA ALA A 389 10.56 -26.09 3.46
C ALA A 389 11.73 -25.09 3.45
N LEU A 390 12.67 -25.19 4.40
CA LEU A 390 13.88 -24.35 4.42
C LEU A 390 14.85 -24.77 3.33
N ARG A 391 15.01 -26.08 3.14
CA ARG A 391 15.84 -26.59 2.06
C ARG A 391 15.35 -26.13 0.69
N THR A 392 14.03 -26.12 0.45
CA THR A 392 13.46 -25.56 -0.78
C THR A 392 13.82 -24.09 -0.97
N ILE A 393 13.90 -23.30 0.10
CA ILE A 393 14.35 -21.90 0.05
C ILE A 393 15.85 -21.86 -0.30
N SER A 394 16.68 -22.66 0.37
CA SER A 394 18.12 -22.75 0.10
C SER A 394 18.42 -23.11 -1.35
N ASP A 395 17.73 -24.13 -1.90
CA ASP A 395 17.93 -24.57 -3.28
C ASP A 395 17.63 -23.47 -4.32
N GLN A 396 16.73 -22.55 -4.01
CA GLN A 396 16.32 -21.45 -4.90
C GLN A 396 17.10 -20.15 -4.68
N LEU A 397 17.79 -19.99 -3.53
CA LEU A 397 18.62 -18.81 -3.28
C LEU A 397 19.88 -18.85 -4.16
N ASP A 398 20.18 -17.73 -4.79
CA ASP A 398 21.36 -17.53 -5.63
C ASP A 398 22.22 -16.40 -5.04
N ALA A 399 23.42 -16.74 -4.63
CA ALA A 399 24.38 -15.76 -4.08
C ALA A 399 24.93 -14.80 -5.16
N CYS A 400 24.64 -15.02 -6.45
CA CYS A 400 25.09 -14.22 -7.58
C CYS A 400 26.59 -13.90 -7.50
N ALA A 401 27.43 -14.93 -7.23
CA ALA A 401 28.85 -14.77 -6.89
C ALA A 401 29.63 -13.97 -7.93
N VAL A 402 29.39 -14.22 -9.23
CA VAL A 402 30.11 -13.55 -10.32
C VAL A 402 29.91 -12.04 -10.30
N ILE A 403 28.67 -11.59 -10.17
CA ILE A 403 28.39 -10.15 -10.13
C ILE A 403 28.82 -9.52 -8.81
N ARG A 404 28.74 -10.26 -7.70
CA ARG A 404 29.25 -9.83 -6.39
C ARG A 404 30.74 -9.54 -6.44
N GLU A 405 31.54 -10.47 -6.99
CA GLU A 405 32.98 -10.32 -7.17
C GLU A 405 33.33 -9.15 -8.10
N LYS A 406 32.58 -8.99 -9.19
CA LYS A 406 32.74 -7.86 -10.09
C LYS A 406 32.52 -6.53 -9.38
N ILE A 407 31.48 -6.42 -8.55
CA ILE A 407 31.22 -5.20 -7.74
C ILE A 407 32.37 -4.96 -6.76
N GLU A 408 32.87 -6.03 -6.08
CA GLU A 408 34.01 -5.94 -5.17
C GLU A 408 35.26 -5.39 -5.83
N GLN A 409 35.56 -5.87 -7.05
CA GLN A 409 36.74 -5.45 -7.80
C GLN A 409 36.60 -4.04 -8.39
N GLN A 410 35.40 -3.62 -8.78
CA GLN A 410 35.22 -2.40 -9.57
C GLN A 410 34.84 -1.17 -8.74
N VAL A 411 34.22 -1.32 -7.58
CA VAL A 411 33.72 -0.20 -6.77
C VAL A 411 34.57 -0.05 -5.51
N GLN A 412 34.92 1.18 -5.17
CA GLN A 412 35.58 1.51 -3.91
C GLN A 412 34.78 0.99 -2.70
N ALA A 413 35.46 0.63 -1.62
CA ALA A 413 34.83 0.12 -0.39
C ALA A 413 33.87 1.16 0.23
N GLU A 414 34.25 2.43 0.20
CA GLU A 414 33.48 3.56 0.73
C GLU A 414 33.34 4.67 -0.34
N PRO A 415 32.53 4.45 -1.39
CA PRO A 415 32.40 5.44 -2.45
C PRO A 415 31.55 6.65 -1.99
N PRO A 416 31.70 7.80 -2.64
CA PRO A 416 30.80 8.93 -2.44
C PRO A 416 29.38 8.57 -2.90
N VAL A 417 28.38 9.32 -2.42
CA VAL A 417 26.98 9.14 -2.88
C VAL A 417 26.84 9.56 -4.34
N ALA A 418 27.46 10.66 -4.73
CA ALA A 418 27.35 11.20 -6.08
C ALA A 418 28.59 10.90 -6.91
N ILE A 419 28.41 10.38 -8.11
CA ILE A 419 29.50 9.99 -9.00
C ILE A 419 30.38 11.19 -9.38
N ASN A 420 29.80 12.38 -9.52
CA ASN A 420 30.50 13.61 -9.86
C ASN A 420 31.52 14.08 -8.80
N LYS A 421 31.55 13.44 -7.63
CA LYS A 421 32.58 13.70 -6.61
C LYS A 421 33.87 12.91 -6.84
N GLY A 422 33.90 12.04 -7.85
CA GLY A 422 35.04 11.19 -8.20
C GLY A 422 35.31 10.07 -7.18
N SER A 423 36.32 9.26 -7.43
CA SER A 423 36.73 8.15 -6.56
C SER A 423 35.66 7.08 -6.31
N VAL A 424 34.86 6.76 -7.33
CA VAL A 424 33.85 5.71 -7.29
C VAL A 424 34.44 4.38 -7.71
N ILE A 425 35.21 4.35 -8.78
CA ILE A 425 35.82 3.14 -9.35
C ILE A 425 37.12 2.82 -8.59
N ALA A 426 37.35 1.54 -8.30
CA ALA A 426 38.55 1.08 -7.61
C ALA A 426 39.81 1.29 -8.47
N GLU A 427 40.97 1.35 -7.82
CA GLU A 427 42.27 1.40 -8.48
C GLU A 427 42.55 0.05 -9.18
N GLY A 428 43.18 0.08 -10.34
CA GLY A 428 43.51 -1.13 -11.13
C GLY A 428 42.40 -1.60 -12.06
N VAL A 429 41.21 -0.98 -12.08
CA VAL A 429 40.08 -1.34 -12.97
C VAL A 429 40.31 -0.86 -14.39
N ASP A 430 40.82 0.36 -14.54
CA ASP A 430 41.10 0.98 -15.86
C ASP A 430 42.43 1.73 -15.82
N PRO A 431 43.43 1.31 -16.66
CA PRO A 431 44.78 1.91 -16.65
C PRO A 431 44.80 3.41 -17.00
N GLU A 432 43.87 3.84 -17.87
CA GLU A 432 43.77 5.28 -18.22
C GLU A 432 43.20 6.11 -17.09
N LEU A 433 42.21 5.58 -16.36
CA LEU A 433 41.66 6.23 -15.16
C LEU A 433 42.76 6.40 -14.09
N ASP A 434 43.56 5.38 -13.86
CA ASP A 434 44.66 5.43 -12.87
C ASP A 434 45.75 6.41 -13.30
N ARG A 435 46.05 6.48 -14.61
CA ARG A 435 46.98 7.45 -15.16
C ARG A 435 46.46 8.89 -14.97
N LEU A 436 45.19 9.14 -15.30
CA LEU A 436 44.57 10.45 -15.13
C LEU A 436 44.53 10.88 -13.67
N ARG A 437 44.25 9.96 -12.76
CA ARG A 437 44.27 10.21 -11.30
C ARG A 437 45.69 10.59 -10.82
N LYS A 438 46.71 9.92 -11.29
CA LYS A 438 48.10 10.28 -10.97
C LYS A 438 48.43 11.72 -11.41
N ILE A 439 47.95 12.14 -12.58
CA ILE A 439 48.11 13.53 -13.07
C ILE A 439 47.36 14.51 -12.17
N ALA A 440 46.07 14.22 -11.87
CA ALA A 440 45.21 15.12 -11.08
C ALA A 440 45.67 15.23 -9.61
N PHE A 441 46.09 14.11 -8.98
CA PHE A 441 46.51 14.08 -7.57
C PHE A 441 47.98 14.43 -7.37
N GLY A 442 48.89 14.02 -8.29
CA GLY A 442 50.27 14.45 -8.31
C GLY A 442 50.47 15.95 -8.54
N GLY A 443 49.38 16.56 -9.02
CA GLY A 443 49.29 17.99 -9.21
C GLY A 443 49.48 18.83 -7.99
N LYS A 444 49.07 18.40 -6.84
CA LYS A 444 49.25 19.16 -5.58
C LYS A 444 50.71 19.23 -5.16
N ASP A 445 51.45 18.14 -5.36
CA ASP A 445 52.86 18.10 -5.04
C ASP A 445 53.69 18.99 -5.99
N TYR A 446 53.34 18.96 -7.28
CA TYR A 446 53.95 19.83 -8.27
C TYR A 446 53.64 21.33 -8.05
N LEU A 447 52.41 21.66 -7.67
CA LEU A 447 52.08 23.04 -7.26
C LEU A 447 52.87 23.50 -6.03
N LEU A 448 53.17 22.62 -5.08
CA LEU A 448 54.01 22.89 -3.94
C LEU A 448 55.48 23.06 -4.35
N GLU A 449 55.95 22.31 -5.34
CA GLU A 449 57.28 22.50 -5.91
C GLU A 449 57.40 23.82 -6.64
N ILE A 450 56.43 24.18 -7.48
CA ILE A 450 56.37 25.51 -8.11
C ILE A 450 56.36 26.63 -7.04
N GLN A 451 55.52 26.48 -6.00
CA GLN A 451 55.47 27.48 -4.91
C GLN A 451 56.81 27.64 -4.24
N LYS A 452 57.50 26.57 -3.88
CA LYS A 452 58.80 26.65 -3.23
C LYS A 452 59.86 27.25 -4.15
N ARG A 453 59.95 26.76 -5.40
CA ARG A 453 60.88 27.25 -6.39
C ARG A 453 60.70 28.77 -6.67
N GLU A 454 59.45 29.16 -6.91
CA GLU A 454 59.16 30.59 -7.18
C GLU A 454 59.37 31.46 -5.90
N ALA A 455 59.10 30.95 -4.68
CA ALA A 455 59.41 31.65 -3.45
C ALA A 455 60.92 31.83 -3.23
N GLU A 456 61.76 30.84 -3.56
CA GLU A 456 63.21 30.90 -3.52
C GLU A 456 63.73 31.86 -4.58
N LEU A 457 63.31 31.77 -5.83
CA LEU A 457 63.73 32.64 -6.94
C LEU A 457 63.40 34.10 -6.69
N THR A 458 62.22 34.39 -6.18
CA THR A 458 61.75 35.74 -5.94
C THR A 458 62.14 36.32 -4.58
N GLY A 459 62.54 35.45 -3.62
CA GLY A 459 62.80 35.85 -2.24
C GLY A 459 61.54 36.34 -1.53
N ILE A 460 60.37 35.76 -1.87
CA ILE A 460 59.07 36.03 -1.28
C ILE A 460 58.62 34.87 -0.39
N PRO A 461 58.92 34.88 0.93
CA PRO A 461 58.64 33.72 1.80
C PRO A 461 57.14 33.48 2.06
N SER A 462 56.31 34.52 1.81
CA SER A 462 54.85 34.47 1.98
C SER A 462 54.07 34.11 0.73
N LEU A 463 54.79 33.66 -0.33
CA LEU A 463 54.18 33.27 -1.59
C LEU A 463 53.24 32.06 -1.39
N LYS A 464 52.02 32.16 -1.89
CA LYS A 464 51.04 31.05 -1.82
C LYS A 464 50.45 30.82 -3.18
N ILE A 465 50.28 29.57 -3.55
CA ILE A 465 49.43 29.16 -4.68
C ILE A 465 48.03 28.84 -4.15
N ALA A 466 47.01 29.43 -4.76
CA ALA A 466 45.62 29.16 -4.44
C ALA A 466 44.77 29.09 -5.73
N PHE A 467 43.55 28.58 -5.60
CA PHE A 467 42.61 28.38 -6.72
C PHE A 467 41.40 29.30 -6.57
N ASN A 468 40.94 29.90 -7.69
CA ASN A 468 39.73 30.68 -7.77
C ASN A 468 38.94 30.26 -9.03
N ASN A 469 37.63 30.04 -8.89
CA ASN A 469 36.75 29.59 -9.98
C ASN A 469 36.70 30.56 -11.21
N VAL A 470 37.11 31.82 -11.04
CA VAL A 470 37.10 32.84 -12.11
C VAL A 470 38.42 32.92 -12.86
N PHE A 471 39.55 32.73 -12.14
CA PHE A 471 40.90 32.98 -12.65
C PHE A 471 41.80 31.74 -12.68
N GLY A 472 41.34 30.60 -12.12
CA GLY A 472 42.12 29.38 -11.98
C GLY A 472 43.16 29.45 -10.86
N TYR A 473 44.28 28.76 -11.01
CA TYR A 473 45.37 28.75 -10.09
C TYR A 473 46.16 30.09 -10.20
N TYR A 474 46.49 30.68 -9.04
CA TYR A 474 47.20 31.92 -8.99
C TYR A 474 48.25 31.95 -7.85
N LEU A 475 49.27 32.76 -8.04
CA LEU A 475 50.26 33.10 -7.03
C LEU A 475 49.77 34.35 -6.28
N GLU A 476 49.58 34.24 -4.98
CA GLU A 476 49.21 35.38 -4.11
C GLU A 476 50.45 35.98 -3.45
N VAL A 477 50.70 37.24 -3.69
CA VAL A 477 51.80 38.03 -3.16
C VAL A 477 51.24 39.14 -2.31
N THR A 478 51.70 39.22 -1.06
CA THR A 478 51.32 40.33 -0.16
C THR A 478 51.90 41.66 -0.62
N ASN A 479 51.21 42.76 -0.41
CA ASN A 479 51.64 44.09 -0.85
C ASN A 479 53.02 44.49 -0.38
N THR A 480 53.55 43.91 0.71
CA THR A 480 54.91 44.09 1.23
C THR A 480 56.01 43.58 0.32
N HIS A 481 55.68 42.69 -0.61
CA HIS A 481 56.64 42.03 -1.51
C HIS A 481 56.35 42.25 -2.98
N LYS A 482 55.42 43.15 -3.35
CA LYS A 482 55.02 43.41 -4.73
C LYS A 482 56.16 43.84 -5.62
N ASP A 483 57.15 44.56 -5.09
CA ASP A 483 58.31 45.03 -5.82
C ASP A 483 59.32 43.95 -6.21
N LYS A 484 59.16 42.76 -5.64
CA LYS A 484 59.99 41.57 -5.94
C LYS A 484 59.39 40.65 -7.00
N VAL A 485 58.20 41.01 -7.53
CA VAL A 485 57.48 40.20 -8.51
C VAL A 485 58.18 40.31 -9.88
N PRO A 486 58.51 39.17 -10.54
CA PRO A 486 59.12 39.18 -11.86
C PRO A 486 58.19 39.82 -12.89
N THR A 487 58.74 40.47 -13.90
CA THR A 487 57.99 41.08 -15.01
C THR A 487 57.33 40.05 -15.93
N THR A 488 57.74 38.80 -15.83
CA THR A 488 57.13 37.66 -16.55
C THR A 488 55.80 37.18 -15.94
N TRP A 489 55.48 37.58 -14.71
CA TRP A 489 54.23 37.24 -14.08
C TRP A 489 53.10 38.18 -14.51
N ILE A 490 51.98 37.60 -14.93
CA ILE A 490 50.81 38.35 -15.40
C ILE A 490 49.90 38.64 -14.20
N ARG A 491 49.73 39.93 -13.86
CA ARG A 491 48.81 40.35 -12.79
C ARG A 491 47.35 40.16 -13.24
N LYS A 492 46.53 39.47 -12.45
CA LYS A 492 45.10 39.22 -12.72
C LYS A 492 44.19 40.00 -11.80
N GLN A 493 44.56 40.18 -10.54
CA GLN A 493 43.69 40.84 -9.56
C GLN A 493 44.53 41.58 -8.52
N THR A 494 44.08 42.75 -8.14
CA THR A 494 44.61 43.51 -7.00
C THR A 494 43.58 43.47 -5.88
N LEU A 495 44.00 43.03 -4.68
CA LEU A 495 43.23 43.04 -3.45
C LEU A 495 43.76 44.11 -2.51
N VAL A 496 43.03 44.36 -1.40
CA VAL A 496 43.42 45.36 -0.39
C VAL A 496 44.81 45.04 0.21
N ASN A 497 45.15 43.75 0.44
CA ASN A 497 46.35 43.33 1.14
C ASN A 497 47.29 42.44 0.31
N ALA A 498 46.93 42.10 -0.93
CA ALA A 498 47.72 41.24 -1.78
C ALA A 498 47.44 41.48 -3.27
N GLU A 499 48.30 41.02 -4.14
CA GLU A 499 48.09 40.94 -5.58
C GLU A 499 48.18 39.49 -6.03
N ARG A 500 47.40 39.13 -7.09
CA ARG A 500 47.30 37.78 -7.64
C ARG A 500 47.90 37.76 -9.07
N TYR A 501 48.79 36.82 -9.26
CA TYR A 501 49.54 36.67 -10.48
C TYR A 501 49.38 35.26 -11.09
N ILE A 502 49.57 35.13 -12.39
CA ILE A 502 49.61 33.86 -13.10
C ILE A 502 50.94 33.80 -13.88
N THR A 503 51.54 32.61 -13.88
CA THR A 503 52.67 32.28 -14.76
C THR A 503 52.18 31.38 -15.92
N GLU A 504 52.91 31.37 -17.04
CA GLU A 504 52.56 30.52 -18.17
C GLU A 504 52.58 29.02 -17.81
N GLU A 505 53.56 28.59 -17.05
CA GLU A 505 53.69 27.26 -16.49
C GLU A 505 52.50 26.88 -15.61
N LEU A 506 52.04 27.78 -14.76
CA LEU A 506 50.89 27.54 -13.88
C LEU A 506 49.60 27.40 -14.70
N LYS A 507 49.47 28.12 -15.80
CA LYS A 507 48.34 28.05 -16.71
C LYS A 507 48.33 26.75 -17.53
N GLU A 508 49.46 26.36 -18.10
CA GLU A 508 49.60 25.09 -18.82
C GLU A 508 49.25 23.88 -17.89
N TYR A 509 49.73 23.96 -16.66
CA TYR A 509 49.46 22.93 -15.67
C TYR A 509 48.02 22.89 -15.25
N GLU A 510 47.36 24.04 -15.09
CA GLU A 510 45.93 24.14 -14.84
C GLU A 510 45.11 23.47 -15.95
N GLU A 511 45.42 23.73 -17.21
CA GLU A 511 44.78 23.13 -18.37
C GLU A 511 44.93 21.60 -18.35
N GLN A 512 46.10 21.09 -17.91
CA GLN A 512 46.32 19.64 -17.75
C GLN A 512 45.47 19.04 -16.61
N ILE A 513 45.40 19.68 -15.44
CA ILE A 513 44.61 19.19 -14.30
C ILE A 513 43.12 19.22 -14.62
N LEU A 514 42.59 20.34 -15.07
CA LEU A 514 41.17 20.48 -15.43
C LEU A 514 40.76 19.52 -16.51
N GLY A 515 41.62 19.37 -17.54
CA GLY A 515 41.38 18.37 -18.58
C GLY A 515 41.45 16.94 -18.10
N ALA A 516 42.26 16.62 -17.08
CA ALA A 516 42.32 15.33 -16.44
C ALA A 516 41.07 15.08 -15.56
N GLU A 517 40.62 16.05 -14.76
CA GLU A 517 39.44 15.94 -13.92
C GLU A 517 38.15 15.70 -14.75
N GLU A 518 37.96 16.46 -15.87
CA GLU A 518 36.82 16.24 -16.75
C GLU A 518 36.85 14.84 -17.39
N LYS A 519 38.04 14.34 -17.82
CA LYS A 519 38.19 12.99 -18.36
C LYS A 519 37.97 11.92 -17.30
N ILE A 520 38.47 12.11 -16.08
CA ILE A 520 38.19 11.19 -14.95
C ILE A 520 36.70 11.05 -14.73
N GLN A 521 35.97 12.18 -14.64
CA GLN A 521 34.53 12.16 -14.43
C GLN A 521 33.77 11.43 -15.56
N ALA A 522 34.13 11.74 -16.81
CA ALA A 522 33.51 11.06 -17.97
C ALA A 522 33.80 9.56 -17.99
N LEU A 523 35.02 9.15 -17.67
CA LEU A 523 35.43 7.75 -17.64
C LEU A 523 34.80 7.00 -16.48
N GLU A 524 34.77 7.57 -15.25
CA GLU A 524 34.07 6.98 -14.12
C GLU A 524 32.58 6.81 -14.37
N ASN A 525 31.92 7.80 -14.96
CA ASN A 525 30.50 7.70 -15.35
C ASN A 525 30.29 6.55 -16.35
N ARG A 526 31.16 6.41 -17.35
CA ARG A 526 31.06 5.34 -18.35
C ARG A 526 31.23 3.96 -17.72
N LEU A 527 32.26 3.78 -16.89
CA LEU A 527 32.55 2.52 -16.22
C LEU A 527 31.43 2.14 -15.24
N TYR A 528 30.93 3.10 -14.50
CA TYR A 528 29.83 2.88 -13.58
C TYR A 528 28.52 2.52 -14.28
N ALA A 529 28.18 3.22 -15.38
CA ALA A 529 27.02 2.85 -16.21
C ALA A 529 27.16 1.43 -16.78
N GLY A 530 28.37 1.05 -17.24
CA GLY A 530 28.65 -0.32 -17.67
C GLY A 530 28.45 -1.35 -16.57
N LEU A 531 28.81 -1.02 -15.32
CA LEU A 531 28.57 -1.89 -14.16
C LEU A 531 27.06 -2.04 -13.89
N LEU A 532 26.27 -0.96 -13.92
CA LEU A 532 24.81 -1.03 -13.74
C LEU A 532 24.15 -1.93 -14.79
N VAL A 533 24.59 -1.84 -16.06
CA VAL A 533 24.11 -2.73 -17.12
C VAL A 533 24.46 -4.19 -16.83
N ALA A 534 25.68 -4.48 -16.37
CA ALA A 534 26.07 -5.84 -16.00
C ALA A 534 25.26 -6.39 -14.80
N ILE A 535 24.94 -5.55 -13.80
CA ILE A 535 24.09 -5.96 -12.69
C ILE A 535 22.65 -6.20 -13.15
N ALA A 536 22.16 -5.45 -14.16
CA ALA A 536 20.80 -5.60 -14.67
C ALA A 536 20.53 -6.99 -15.27
N GLU A 537 21.55 -7.71 -15.74
CA GLU A 537 21.41 -9.11 -16.18
C GLU A 537 21.02 -10.06 -15.03
N TYR A 538 21.28 -9.68 -13.78
CA TYR A 538 20.96 -10.45 -12.56
C TYR A 538 19.67 -9.99 -11.88
N ILE A 539 18.84 -9.14 -12.52
CA ILE A 539 17.58 -8.66 -11.92
C ILE A 539 16.70 -9.82 -11.49
N LYS A 540 16.46 -10.81 -12.36
CA LYS A 540 15.55 -11.94 -12.07
C LYS A 540 16.00 -12.78 -10.87
N PRO A 541 17.24 -13.30 -10.79
CA PRO A 541 17.69 -14.07 -9.62
C PRO A 541 17.68 -13.22 -8.33
N ILE A 542 18.05 -11.94 -8.40
CA ILE A 542 18.03 -11.06 -7.22
C ILE A 542 16.59 -10.78 -6.76
N GLN A 543 15.64 -10.63 -7.66
CA GLN A 543 14.21 -10.50 -7.30
C GLN A 543 13.64 -11.78 -6.68
N LEU A 544 14.04 -12.95 -7.18
CA LEU A 544 13.67 -14.22 -6.55
C LEU A 544 14.22 -14.31 -5.13
N ASN A 545 15.50 -13.95 -4.92
CA ASN A 545 16.09 -13.86 -3.59
C ASN A 545 15.28 -12.94 -2.67
N ALA A 546 14.90 -11.76 -3.14
CA ALA A 546 14.12 -10.80 -2.38
C ALA A 546 12.77 -11.38 -1.93
N GLN A 547 12.06 -12.09 -2.83
CA GLN A 547 10.79 -12.74 -2.52
C GLN A 547 10.94 -13.89 -1.49
N LEU A 548 11.97 -14.71 -1.64
CA LEU A 548 12.26 -15.81 -0.71
C LEU A 548 12.64 -15.28 0.67
N ILE A 549 13.45 -14.24 0.72
CA ILE A 549 13.89 -13.60 1.98
C ILE A 549 12.70 -12.89 2.65
N ALA A 550 11.84 -12.19 1.90
CA ALA A 550 10.63 -11.60 2.44
C ALA A 550 9.71 -12.66 3.06
N LYS A 551 9.53 -13.81 2.39
CA LYS A 551 8.76 -14.95 2.94
C LYS A 551 9.40 -15.50 4.21
N LEU A 552 10.71 -15.69 4.21
CA LEU A 552 11.47 -16.17 5.37
C LEU A 552 11.34 -15.19 6.54
N ASP A 553 11.50 -13.89 6.29
CA ASP A 553 11.39 -12.83 7.30
C ASP A 553 10.00 -12.80 7.96
N VAL A 554 8.91 -12.95 7.19
CA VAL A 554 7.54 -13.02 7.76
C VAL A 554 7.37 -14.26 8.64
N LEU A 555 7.90 -15.43 8.24
CA LEU A 555 7.77 -16.66 9.03
C LEU A 555 8.62 -16.61 10.32
N LEU A 556 9.82 -16.04 10.25
CA LEU A 556 10.65 -15.73 11.43
C LEU A 556 9.96 -14.74 12.37
N ASN A 557 9.40 -13.68 11.80
CA ASN A 557 8.62 -12.69 12.53
C ASN A 557 7.44 -13.31 13.29
N PHE A 558 6.69 -14.24 12.68
CA PHE A 558 5.60 -14.93 13.37
C PHE A 558 6.08 -15.74 14.57
N ALA A 559 7.25 -16.38 14.49
CA ALA A 559 7.84 -17.09 15.61
C ALA A 559 8.27 -16.13 16.74
N VAL A 560 8.86 -14.97 16.41
CA VAL A 560 9.23 -13.93 17.38
C VAL A 560 7.99 -13.36 18.08
N VAL A 561 6.95 -13.01 17.30
CA VAL A 561 5.68 -12.49 17.83
C VAL A 561 5.00 -13.51 18.73
N ALA A 562 5.01 -14.79 18.32
CA ALA A 562 4.43 -15.89 19.11
C ALA A 562 5.13 -16.07 20.45
N GLU A 563 6.44 -16.04 20.48
CA GLU A 563 7.20 -16.13 21.72
C GLU A 563 6.95 -14.94 22.65
N LYS A 564 7.04 -13.72 22.11
CA LYS A 564 6.89 -12.49 22.87
C LYS A 564 5.50 -12.33 23.50
N ASN A 565 4.45 -12.78 22.78
CA ASN A 565 3.05 -12.58 23.18
C ASN A 565 2.40 -13.89 23.68
N TYR A 566 3.14 -14.97 23.88
CA TYR A 566 2.63 -16.26 24.33
C TYR A 566 1.48 -16.78 23.44
N TYR A 567 1.68 -16.73 22.11
CA TYR A 567 0.72 -17.28 21.15
C TYR A 567 0.98 -18.77 20.95
N VAL A 568 -0.08 -19.51 20.64
CA VAL A 568 -0.02 -20.97 20.46
C VAL A 568 -0.24 -21.36 18.99
N LYS A 569 0.33 -22.51 18.61
CA LYS A 569 0.11 -23.10 17.28
C LYS A 569 -1.35 -23.54 17.14
N PRO A 570 -2.13 -23.02 16.17
CA PRO A 570 -3.49 -23.48 15.93
C PRO A 570 -3.51 -24.81 15.21
N GLU A 571 -4.51 -25.64 15.49
CA GLU A 571 -4.84 -26.83 14.71
C GLU A 571 -5.82 -26.42 13.59
N VAL A 572 -5.36 -26.41 12.32
CA VAL A 572 -6.19 -26.06 11.17
C VAL A 572 -6.65 -27.34 10.46
N SER A 573 -7.96 -27.46 10.21
CA SER A 573 -8.57 -28.67 9.65
C SER A 573 -9.64 -28.36 8.60
N GLU A 574 -10.02 -29.37 7.80
CA GLU A 574 -11.13 -29.29 6.85
C GLU A 574 -12.51 -29.31 7.51
N SER A 575 -12.56 -29.47 8.85
CA SER A 575 -13.81 -29.44 9.60
C SER A 575 -14.48 -28.06 9.47
N LYS A 576 -15.73 -27.94 9.93
CA LYS A 576 -16.44 -26.68 10.06
C LYS A 576 -16.54 -26.19 11.51
N ILE A 577 -15.77 -26.81 12.41
CA ILE A 577 -15.79 -26.51 13.83
C ILE A 577 -14.81 -25.40 14.12
N LEU A 578 -15.21 -24.46 14.96
CA LEU A 578 -14.35 -23.43 15.54
C LEU A 578 -14.39 -23.61 17.06
N ASP A 579 -13.26 -24.02 17.63
CA ASP A 579 -13.11 -24.20 19.08
C ASP A 579 -11.87 -23.46 19.57
N ILE A 580 -12.08 -22.31 20.21
CA ILE A 580 -11.04 -21.45 20.76
C ILE A 580 -11.18 -21.46 22.27
N LYS A 581 -10.14 -21.90 22.99
CA LYS A 581 -10.06 -21.86 24.45
C LYS A 581 -9.12 -20.75 24.91
N GLY A 582 -9.58 -19.96 25.86
CA GLY A 582 -8.79 -18.88 26.42
C GLY A 582 -8.32 -17.85 25.38
N GLY A 583 -9.18 -17.51 24.43
CA GLY A 583 -8.89 -16.54 23.39
C GLY A 583 -8.66 -15.12 23.97
N ARG A 584 -7.75 -14.38 23.36
CA ARG A 584 -7.38 -13.00 23.68
C ARG A 584 -7.45 -12.12 22.45
N HIS A 585 -7.69 -10.82 22.62
CA HIS A 585 -7.72 -9.87 21.51
C HIS A 585 -6.30 -9.30 21.27
N PRO A 586 -5.63 -9.59 20.15
CA PRO A 586 -4.22 -9.28 19.95
C PRO A 586 -3.89 -7.78 20.06
N VAL A 587 -4.80 -6.92 19.61
CA VAL A 587 -4.60 -5.46 19.64
C VAL A 587 -4.90 -4.88 21.03
N ILE A 588 -6.02 -5.27 21.64
CA ILE A 588 -6.40 -4.73 22.95
C ILE A 588 -5.42 -5.19 24.03
N GLU A 589 -5.01 -6.46 24.00
CA GLU A 589 -4.02 -7.02 24.95
C GLU A 589 -2.72 -6.21 24.98
N ARG A 590 -2.23 -5.80 23.82
CA ARG A 590 -1.01 -5.00 23.69
C ARG A 590 -1.14 -3.58 24.28
N ASN A 591 -2.35 -3.03 24.26
CA ASN A 591 -2.62 -1.65 24.68
C ASN A 591 -3.13 -1.56 26.14
N LEU A 592 -3.19 -2.67 26.88
CA LEU A 592 -3.53 -2.64 28.30
C LEU A 592 -2.43 -1.96 29.12
N PRO A 593 -2.81 -1.25 30.19
CA PRO A 593 -1.85 -0.72 31.15
C PRO A 593 -0.98 -1.83 31.75
N ILE A 594 0.26 -1.49 32.11
CA ILE A 594 1.17 -2.44 32.76
C ILE A 594 0.54 -2.99 34.06
N GLY A 595 0.44 -4.31 34.14
CA GLY A 595 -0.13 -5.00 35.30
C GLY A 595 -1.62 -5.36 35.18
N GLU A 596 -2.25 -5.01 34.03
CA GLU A 596 -3.60 -5.48 33.72
C GLU A 596 -3.56 -6.64 32.71
N ASP A 597 -4.20 -7.77 33.07
CA ASP A 597 -4.31 -8.93 32.18
C ASP A 597 -5.59 -8.87 31.36
N TYR A 598 -5.51 -9.33 30.09
CA TYR A 598 -6.69 -9.50 29.24
C TYR A 598 -7.54 -10.65 29.75
N ILE A 599 -8.84 -10.43 29.91
CA ILE A 599 -9.78 -11.46 30.33
C ILE A 599 -10.08 -12.41 29.17
N THR A 600 -9.58 -13.63 29.26
CA THR A 600 -9.67 -14.65 28.22
C THR A 600 -11.08 -15.21 28.11
N ASN A 601 -11.53 -15.51 26.87
CA ASN A 601 -12.84 -16.09 26.61
C ASN A 601 -12.76 -17.29 25.68
N ASP A 602 -13.67 -18.25 25.91
CA ASP A 602 -13.83 -19.41 25.05
C ASP A 602 -14.90 -19.12 23.99
N THR A 603 -14.69 -19.63 22.77
CA THR A 603 -15.65 -19.52 21.67
C THR A 603 -15.74 -20.86 20.97
N PHE A 604 -16.93 -21.47 21.00
CA PHE A 604 -17.21 -22.71 20.31
C PHE A 604 -18.34 -22.51 19.30
N LEU A 605 -18.12 -22.85 18.02
CA LEU A 605 -19.12 -22.82 16.97
C LEU A 605 -19.06 -24.11 16.13
N ASP A 606 -20.23 -24.74 15.95
CA ASP A 606 -20.40 -25.95 15.18
C ASP A 606 -21.74 -25.89 14.41
N PRO A 607 -21.74 -26.15 13.09
CA PRO A 607 -22.97 -26.15 12.28
C PRO A 607 -24.07 -27.13 12.71
N LYS A 608 -23.74 -28.08 13.61
CA LYS A 608 -24.68 -29.11 14.06
C LYS A 608 -25.39 -28.76 15.37
N THR A 609 -24.65 -28.23 16.32
CA THR A 609 -25.13 -28.03 17.71
C THR A 609 -25.17 -26.59 18.15
N GLN A 610 -24.23 -25.76 17.67
CA GLN A 610 -24.08 -24.37 18.10
C GLN A 610 -23.59 -23.50 16.92
N GLN A 611 -24.49 -23.30 15.96
CA GLN A 611 -24.20 -22.53 14.74
C GLN A 611 -24.16 -21.02 15.05
N ILE A 612 -25.10 -20.55 15.87
CA ILE A 612 -25.27 -19.14 16.20
C ILE A 612 -25.18 -18.96 17.71
N ILE A 613 -24.35 -18.01 18.13
CA ILE A 613 -24.28 -17.54 19.50
C ILE A 613 -24.90 -16.14 19.56
N ILE A 614 -26.01 -16.00 20.27
CA ILE A 614 -26.57 -14.70 20.66
C ILE A 614 -25.85 -14.23 21.91
N ILE A 615 -25.20 -13.05 21.85
CA ILE A 615 -24.42 -12.50 22.93
C ILE A 615 -25.11 -11.25 23.47
N THR A 616 -25.66 -11.36 24.68
CA THR A 616 -26.31 -10.24 25.38
C THR A 616 -25.37 -9.64 26.45
N GLY A 617 -25.75 -8.52 27.02
CA GLY A 617 -24.99 -7.83 28.07
C GLY A 617 -24.88 -6.34 27.84
N PRO A 618 -24.40 -5.58 28.84
CA PRO A 618 -24.33 -4.12 28.78
C PRO A 618 -23.31 -3.64 27.71
N ASN A 619 -23.51 -2.39 27.28
CA ASN A 619 -22.49 -1.71 26.48
C ASN A 619 -21.23 -1.53 27.35
N MET A 620 -20.04 -1.53 26.72
CA MET A 620 -18.72 -1.54 27.37
C MET A 620 -18.32 -2.88 28.04
N ALA A 621 -19.21 -3.90 28.09
CA ALA A 621 -18.83 -5.20 28.62
C ALA A 621 -17.84 -6.00 27.76
N GLY A 622 -17.58 -5.56 26.54
CA GLY A 622 -16.60 -6.19 25.64
C GLY A 622 -17.19 -7.12 24.58
N LYS A 623 -18.51 -7.04 24.30
CA LYS A 623 -19.17 -7.82 23.23
C LYS A 623 -18.46 -7.67 21.87
N SER A 624 -18.31 -6.44 21.40
CA SER A 624 -17.63 -6.13 20.12
C SER A 624 -16.17 -6.59 20.09
N ALA A 625 -15.47 -6.49 21.24
CA ALA A 625 -14.09 -6.97 21.36
C ALA A 625 -14.01 -8.49 21.19
N LEU A 626 -14.97 -9.25 21.74
CA LEU A 626 -15.04 -10.70 21.59
C LEU A 626 -15.32 -11.12 20.13
N LEU A 627 -16.22 -10.42 19.44
CA LEU A 627 -16.47 -10.67 18.02
C LEU A 627 -15.19 -10.48 17.20
N ARG A 628 -14.56 -9.31 17.33
CA ARG A 628 -13.31 -8.98 16.63
C ARG A 628 -12.19 -9.95 17.00
N GLN A 629 -12.02 -10.31 18.28
CA GLN A 629 -11.07 -11.31 18.74
C GLN A 629 -11.21 -12.63 17.96
N THR A 630 -12.43 -13.13 17.83
CA THR A 630 -12.69 -14.40 17.12
C THR A 630 -12.34 -14.29 15.65
N GLY A 631 -12.72 -13.21 14.97
CA GLY A 631 -12.37 -12.95 13.58
C GLY A 631 -10.85 -12.84 13.37
N LEU A 632 -10.15 -12.11 14.25
CA LEU A 632 -8.69 -11.93 14.18
C LEU A 632 -7.94 -13.24 14.43
N ILE A 633 -8.36 -14.07 15.39
CA ILE A 633 -7.76 -15.38 15.66
C ILE A 633 -7.88 -16.30 14.43
N VAL A 634 -9.05 -16.35 13.78
CA VAL A 634 -9.26 -17.14 12.57
C VAL A 634 -8.39 -16.63 11.42
N LEU A 635 -8.34 -15.32 11.23
CA LEU A 635 -7.51 -14.69 10.21
C LEU A 635 -6.02 -15.00 10.44
N MET A 636 -5.53 -14.81 11.67
CA MET A 636 -4.14 -15.12 12.05
C MET A 636 -3.77 -16.58 11.77
N ALA A 637 -4.63 -17.53 12.11
CA ALA A 637 -4.42 -18.94 11.80
C ALA A 637 -4.30 -19.18 10.28
N GLN A 638 -5.16 -18.54 9.48
CA GLN A 638 -5.17 -18.76 8.01
C GLN A 638 -4.11 -17.96 7.24
N ILE A 639 -3.41 -17.03 7.87
CA ILE A 639 -2.16 -16.50 7.31
C ILE A 639 -0.93 -17.34 7.68
N GLY A 640 -1.09 -18.34 8.56
CA GLY A 640 -0.01 -19.22 9.05
C GLY A 640 0.70 -18.67 10.29
N CYS A 641 0.05 -17.79 11.05
CA CYS A 641 0.56 -17.25 12.31
C CYS A 641 0.04 -18.04 13.51
N PHE A 642 0.79 -18.11 14.59
CA PHE A 642 0.30 -18.58 15.88
C PHE A 642 -0.72 -17.58 16.44
N VAL A 643 -1.61 -18.02 17.33
CA VAL A 643 -2.80 -17.28 17.72
C VAL A 643 -2.82 -16.98 19.22
N PRO A 644 -3.42 -15.85 19.64
CA PRO A 644 -3.58 -15.47 21.04
C PRO A 644 -4.69 -16.30 21.71
N ALA A 645 -4.37 -17.52 22.06
CA ALA A 645 -5.28 -18.44 22.76
C ALA A 645 -4.49 -19.39 23.66
N LYS A 646 -5.19 -20.18 24.49
CA LYS A 646 -4.61 -21.34 25.17
C LYS A 646 -4.58 -22.57 24.27
N GLU A 647 -5.65 -22.75 23.49
CA GLU A 647 -5.83 -23.80 22.50
C GLU A 647 -6.76 -23.28 21.40
N ALA A 648 -6.51 -23.63 20.13
CA ALA A 648 -7.36 -23.22 19.03
C ALA A 648 -7.46 -24.35 17.98
N LYS A 649 -8.70 -24.86 17.75
CA LYS A 649 -9.03 -25.77 16.65
C LYS A 649 -9.90 -25.02 15.65
N ILE A 650 -9.36 -24.80 14.46
CA ILE A 650 -9.96 -23.93 13.48
C ILE A 650 -10.27 -24.71 12.20
N GLY A 651 -11.56 -24.95 11.96
CA GLY A 651 -12.02 -25.40 10.68
C GLY A 651 -11.91 -24.29 9.66
N LEU A 652 -11.44 -24.61 8.46
CA LEU A 652 -11.23 -23.62 7.39
C LEU A 652 -12.45 -22.72 7.18
N VAL A 653 -12.19 -21.44 7.13
CA VAL A 653 -13.15 -20.38 6.84
C VAL A 653 -12.84 -19.81 5.47
N ASP A 654 -13.83 -19.69 4.61
CA ASP A 654 -13.66 -19.15 3.26
C ASP A 654 -14.03 -17.66 3.17
N LYS A 655 -14.87 -17.18 4.09
CA LYS A 655 -15.32 -15.79 4.14
C LYS A 655 -15.47 -15.34 5.59
N ILE A 656 -14.96 -14.17 5.91
CA ILE A 656 -15.25 -13.47 7.16
C ILE A 656 -16.05 -12.22 6.82
N PHE A 657 -17.22 -12.09 7.45
CA PHE A 657 -18.08 -10.93 7.37
C PHE A 657 -18.21 -10.27 8.72
N THR A 658 -18.10 -8.95 8.74
CA THR A 658 -18.29 -8.19 9.97
C THR A 658 -19.25 -7.04 9.76
N ARG A 659 -20.18 -6.92 10.68
CA ARG A 659 -20.96 -5.71 10.89
C ARG A 659 -20.76 -5.31 12.34
N VAL A 660 -19.74 -4.45 12.59
CA VAL A 660 -19.31 -4.04 13.92
C VAL A 660 -19.13 -2.52 13.96
N GLY A 661 -19.82 -1.85 14.86
CA GLY A 661 -19.75 -0.40 15.08
C GLY A 661 -20.62 0.43 14.14
N ALA A 662 -20.97 1.64 14.56
CA ALA A 662 -21.61 2.64 13.70
C ALA A 662 -20.53 3.42 12.95
N SER A 663 -20.50 3.36 11.63
CA SER A 663 -19.67 4.25 10.82
C SER A 663 -20.56 5.34 10.23
N ASP A 664 -20.44 6.55 10.75
CA ASP A 664 -21.06 7.72 10.13
C ASP A 664 -20.25 8.06 8.86
N ASN A 665 -20.85 7.83 7.70
CA ASN A 665 -20.28 8.29 6.45
C ASN A 665 -20.92 9.62 6.06
N LEU A 666 -20.55 10.70 6.74
CA LEU A 666 -21.06 12.04 6.51
C LEU A 666 -20.86 12.53 5.07
N SER A 667 -19.89 11.95 4.37
CA SER A 667 -19.56 12.37 3.00
C SER A 667 -20.52 11.85 1.93
N SER A 668 -21.24 10.75 2.18
CA SER A 668 -22.20 10.16 1.20
C SER A 668 -23.63 10.63 1.40
N GLY A 669 -23.95 11.33 2.51
CA GLY A 669 -25.32 11.73 2.83
C GLY A 669 -26.27 10.57 3.12
N GLU A 670 -25.78 9.33 3.23
CA GLU A 670 -26.58 8.15 3.57
C GLU A 670 -26.85 8.10 5.08
N SER A 671 -28.07 7.71 5.45
CA SER A 671 -28.41 7.46 6.84
C SER A 671 -27.58 6.28 7.40
N THR A 672 -27.13 6.37 8.66
CA THR A 672 -26.41 5.29 9.35
C THR A 672 -27.14 3.94 9.28
N PHE A 673 -28.48 3.96 9.28
CA PHE A 673 -29.31 2.78 9.14
C PHE A 673 -29.24 2.19 7.71
N MET A 674 -29.20 3.05 6.67
CA MET A 674 -29.06 2.58 5.29
C MET A 674 -27.70 1.92 5.05
N VAL A 675 -26.62 2.50 5.60
CA VAL A 675 -25.28 1.88 5.55
C VAL A 675 -25.31 0.52 6.25
N GLU A 676 -25.94 0.42 7.42
CA GLU A 676 -26.10 -0.82 8.16
C GLU A 676 -26.84 -1.89 7.33
N MET A 677 -27.92 -1.50 6.66
CA MET A 677 -28.72 -2.42 5.84
C MET A 677 -27.94 -2.86 4.58
N ASN A 678 -27.20 -1.97 3.96
CA ASN A 678 -26.34 -2.29 2.80
C ASN A 678 -25.24 -3.29 3.19
N GLU A 679 -24.57 -3.10 4.34
CA GLU A 679 -23.57 -4.04 4.87
C GLU A 679 -24.22 -5.41 5.15
N THR A 680 -25.38 -5.42 5.80
CA THR A 680 -26.12 -6.64 6.14
C THR A 680 -26.60 -7.36 4.89
N ALA A 681 -27.13 -6.64 3.90
CA ALA A 681 -27.56 -7.22 2.62
C ALA A 681 -26.38 -7.85 1.87
N SER A 682 -25.23 -7.20 1.86
CA SER A 682 -24.01 -7.76 1.27
C SER A 682 -23.64 -9.10 1.93
N ILE A 683 -23.76 -9.20 3.26
CA ILE A 683 -23.49 -10.43 4.00
C ILE A 683 -24.50 -11.52 3.58
N MET A 684 -25.81 -11.21 3.65
CA MET A 684 -26.89 -12.21 3.41
C MET A 684 -26.87 -12.75 1.98
N ASN A 685 -26.44 -11.97 1.01
CA ASN A 685 -26.37 -12.39 -0.40
C ASN A 685 -25.08 -13.16 -0.76
N ASN A 686 -24.07 -13.20 0.13
CA ASN A 686 -22.78 -13.81 -0.16
C ASN A 686 -22.39 -14.95 0.79
N LEU A 687 -23.37 -15.58 1.42
CA LEU A 687 -23.16 -16.65 2.38
C LEU A 687 -22.53 -17.90 1.75
N SER A 688 -21.71 -18.59 2.55
CA SER A 688 -21.26 -19.95 2.29
C SER A 688 -21.38 -20.81 3.55
N ASP A 689 -21.25 -22.11 3.41
CA ASP A 689 -21.29 -23.06 4.52
C ASP A 689 -20.04 -23.04 5.41
N ARG A 690 -18.98 -22.30 5.00
CA ARG A 690 -17.76 -22.07 5.76
C ARG A 690 -17.59 -20.63 6.23
N SER A 691 -18.56 -19.77 5.98
CA SER A 691 -18.50 -18.36 6.40
C SER A 691 -18.48 -18.23 7.94
N LEU A 692 -17.74 -17.22 8.40
CA LEU A 692 -17.78 -16.71 9.78
C LEU A 692 -18.39 -15.30 9.74
N ILE A 693 -19.50 -15.12 10.48
CA ILE A 693 -20.27 -13.88 10.50
C ILE A 693 -20.23 -13.28 11.89
N LEU A 694 -19.89 -12.00 11.97
CA LEU A 694 -19.75 -11.23 13.19
C LEU A 694 -20.70 -10.03 13.12
N LEU A 695 -21.84 -10.13 13.80
CA LEU A 695 -22.89 -9.10 13.84
C LEU A 695 -22.91 -8.42 15.18
N ASP A 696 -22.83 -7.10 15.19
CA ASP A 696 -22.85 -6.29 16.41
C ASP A 696 -23.94 -5.22 16.32
N GLU A 697 -24.91 -5.31 17.23
CA GLU A 697 -25.99 -4.37 17.43
C GLU A 697 -26.82 -4.04 16.17
N ILE A 698 -27.20 -5.05 15.37
CA ILE A 698 -28.06 -4.89 14.21
C ILE A 698 -29.45 -4.35 14.61
N GLY A 699 -29.98 -3.41 13.82
CA GLY A 699 -31.29 -2.81 14.01
C GLY A 699 -31.30 -1.58 14.93
N ARG A 700 -30.13 -1.08 15.36
CA ARG A 700 -30.04 0.06 16.29
C ARG A 700 -30.42 1.40 15.66
N GLY A 701 -30.30 1.53 14.35
CA GLY A 701 -30.51 2.78 13.60
C GLY A 701 -32.00 3.12 13.29
N THR A 702 -32.97 2.30 13.76
CA THR A 702 -34.42 2.48 13.50
C THR A 702 -35.24 2.36 14.77
N SER A 703 -36.58 2.28 14.63
CA SER A 703 -37.46 2.07 15.78
C SER A 703 -37.19 0.72 16.46
N THR A 704 -37.43 0.62 17.78
CA THR A 704 -37.12 -0.58 18.55
C THR A 704 -37.76 -1.84 17.97
N TYR A 705 -39.05 -1.77 17.60
CA TYR A 705 -39.77 -2.92 17.05
C TYR A 705 -39.29 -3.35 15.67
N ASP A 706 -38.99 -2.38 14.77
CA ASP A 706 -38.42 -2.67 13.47
C ASP A 706 -37.04 -3.30 13.62
N GLY A 707 -36.21 -2.74 14.52
CA GLY A 707 -34.87 -3.26 14.79
C GLY A 707 -34.87 -4.69 15.31
N ILE A 708 -35.74 -5.01 16.29
CA ILE A 708 -35.93 -6.37 16.81
C ILE A 708 -36.40 -7.31 15.69
N SER A 709 -37.38 -6.87 14.89
CA SER A 709 -37.96 -7.70 13.82
C SER A 709 -36.91 -8.07 12.77
N ILE A 710 -36.08 -7.09 12.35
CA ILE A 710 -34.97 -7.31 11.41
C ILE A 710 -33.92 -8.24 12.01
N ALA A 711 -33.47 -8.00 13.23
CA ALA A 711 -32.47 -8.82 13.91
C ALA A 711 -32.93 -10.28 14.10
N TRP A 712 -34.19 -10.44 14.45
CA TRP A 712 -34.85 -11.75 14.58
C TRP A 712 -34.88 -12.49 13.24
N ALA A 713 -35.40 -11.84 12.19
CA ALA A 713 -35.49 -12.42 10.85
C ALA A 713 -34.12 -12.82 10.29
N ILE A 714 -33.08 -12.02 10.56
CA ILE A 714 -31.69 -12.34 10.16
C ILE A 714 -31.21 -13.62 10.85
N ALA A 715 -31.43 -13.74 12.17
CA ALA A 715 -31.03 -14.93 12.92
C ALA A 715 -31.76 -16.19 12.44
N GLU A 716 -33.06 -16.11 12.17
CA GLU A 716 -33.85 -17.20 11.59
C GLU A 716 -33.38 -17.56 10.18
N PHE A 717 -33.12 -16.54 9.33
CA PHE A 717 -32.60 -16.76 7.96
C PHE A 717 -31.28 -17.49 7.99
N LEU A 718 -30.33 -17.07 8.81
CA LEU A 718 -29.00 -17.70 8.94
C LEU A 718 -29.12 -19.15 9.47
N HIS A 719 -30.01 -19.37 10.44
CA HIS A 719 -30.23 -20.71 10.99
C HIS A 719 -30.88 -21.66 9.97
N ASN A 720 -31.93 -21.18 9.26
CA ASN A 720 -32.75 -22.02 8.37
C ASN A 720 -32.21 -22.07 6.94
N HIS A 721 -31.11 -21.37 6.63
CA HIS A 721 -30.55 -21.33 5.27
C HIS A 721 -30.25 -22.75 4.76
N PRO A 722 -30.76 -23.14 3.60
CA PRO A 722 -30.72 -24.56 3.15
C PRO A 722 -29.29 -25.02 2.85
N ALA A 723 -28.44 -24.20 2.31
CA ALA A 723 -27.09 -24.55 1.86
C ALA A 723 -25.99 -23.99 2.76
N ALA A 724 -26.19 -22.83 3.38
CA ALA A 724 -25.14 -22.13 4.12
C ALA A 724 -25.45 -22.07 5.62
N LYS A 725 -24.92 -23.03 6.38
CA LYS A 725 -25.00 -23.02 7.86
C LYS A 725 -23.80 -22.26 8.41
N ALA A 726 -23.75 -20.95 8.15
CA ALA A 726 -22.64 -20.09 8.52
C ALA A 726 -22.50 -19.97 10.06
N LYS A 727 -21.25 -20.04 10.53
CA LYS A 727 -20.92 -19.81 11.94
C LYS A 727 -21.13 -18.35 12.28
N THR A 728 -21.93 -18.04 13.30
CA THR A 728 -22.33 -16.66 13.59
C THR A 728 -22.17 -16.31 15.07
N LEU A 729 -21.50 -15.18 15.33
CA LEU A 729 -21.56 -14.47 16.62
C LEU A 729 -22.43 -13.24 16.44
N PHE A 730 -23.51 -13.16 17.23
CA PHE A 730 -24.48 -12.07 17.14
C PHE A 730 -24.59 -11.35 18.47
N ALA A 731 -23.86 -10.26 18.63
CA ALA A 731 -23.99 -9.40 19.79
C ALA A 731 -25.20 -8.46 19.65
N THR A 732 -26.00 -8.36 20.67
CA THR A 732 -27.21 -7.55 20.65
C THR A 732 -27.54 -7.00 22.05
N HIS A 733 -28.32 -5.93 22.08
CA HIS A 733 -28.95 -5.41 23.28
C HIS A 733 -30.45 -5.80 23.37
N TYR A 734 -30.95 -6.45 22.32
CA TYR A 734 -32.31 -6.96 22.29
C TYR A 734 -32.41 -8.28 23.06
N HIS A 735 -33.01 -8.25 24.28
CA HIS A 735 -33.16 -9.43 25.14
C HIS A 735 -34.18 -10.41 24.56
N GLU A 736 -35.07 -9.92 23.72
CA GLU A 736 -36.12 -10.70 23.04
C GLU A 736 -35.50 -11.79 22.16
N LEU A 737 -34.31 -11.58 21.58
CA LEU A 737 -33.64 -12.58 20.78
C LEU A 737 -33.23 -13.82 21.58
N ASN A 738 -33.20 -13.75 22.92
CA ASN A 738 -32.97 -14.92 23.76
C ASN A 738 -34.03 -16.00 23.58
N GLU A 739 -35.23 -15.65 23.15
CA GLU A 739 -36.34 -16.59 22.94
C GLU A 739 -36.09 -17.50 21.70
N LEU A 740 -35.24 -17.11 20.79
CA LEU A 740 -34.88 -17.91 19.60
C LEU A 740 -34.36 -19.30 19.97
N THR A 741 -33.73 -19.47 21.12
CA THR A 741 -33.20 -20.78 21.58
C THR A 741 -34.29 -21.78 21.89
N THR A 742 -35.54 -21.34 22.09
CA THR A 742 -36.68 -22.21 22.35
C THR A 742 -37.22 -22.86 21.07
N SER A 743 -36.99 -22.25 19.92
CA SER A 743 -37.54 -22.67 18.63
C SER A 743 -36.47 -23.11 17.64
N LEU A 744 -35.22 -22.73 17.86
CA LEU A 744 -34.10 -22.95 16.93
C LEU A 744 -32.92 -23.67 17.64
N ASP A 745 -32.78 -24.96 17.45
CA ASP A 745 -31.89 -25.82 18.25
C ASP A 745 -30.43 -25.47 18.19
N ARG A 746 -29.95 -24.90 17.06
CA ARG A 746 -28.55 -24.53 16.82
C ARG A 746 -28.22 -23.10 17.25
N ILE A 747 -29.14 -22.38 17.86
CA ILE A 747 -28.90 -21.08 18.49
C ILE A 747 -28.65 -21.29 19.98
N LYS A 748 -27.64 -20.64 20.53
CA LYS A 748 -27.34 -20.66 21.96
C LYS A 748 -27.17 -19.24 22.48
N ASN A 749 -27.68 -19.00 23.69
CA ASN A 749 -27.54 -17.72 24.36
C ASN A 749 -26.32 -17.72 25.27
N TYR A 750 -25.58 -16.61 25.19
CA TYR A 750 -24.49 -16.28 26.09
C TYR A 750 -24.64 -14.83 26.55
N ASN A 751 -24.05 -14.52 27.70
CA ASN A 751 -23.94 -13.15 28.15
C ASN A 751 -22.54 -12.81 28.63
N VAL A 752 -22.18 -11.53 28.52
CA VAL A 752 -20.92 -11.02 29.07
C VAL A 752 -21.21 -10.53 30.48
N THR A 753 -20.57 -11.18 31.48
CA THR A 753 -20.88 -11.00 32.88
C THR A 753 -20.41 -9.65 33.40
N VAL A 754 -21.25 -9.14 34.31
CA VAL A 754 -20.97 -7.98 35.17
C VAL A 754 -21.23 -8.36 36.61
N LYS A 755 -20.52 -7.78 37.55
CA LYS A 755 -20.75 -7.96 39.00
C LYS A 755 -21.12 -6.62 39.63
N GLU A 756 -22.20 -6.58 40.34
CA GLU A 756 -22.56 -5.42 41.12
C GLU A 756 -22.03 -5.57 42.55
N VAL A 757 -21.19 -4.64 42.99
CA VAL A 757 -20.61 -4.61 44.31
C VAL A 757 -20.76 -3.17 44.84
N ASN A 758 -21.46 -3.00 45.95
CA ASN A 758 -21.68 -1.71 46.63
C ASN A 758 -22.23 -0.64 45.65
N ASN A 759 -23.25 -0.98 44.87
CA ASN A 759 -23.86 -0.09 43.86
C ASN A 759 -22.90 0.39 42.76
N LYS A 760 -21.74 -0.31 42.54
CA LYS A 760 -20.82 -0.14 41.42
C LYS A 760 -20.86 -1.38 40.55
N VAL A 761 -20.95 -1.16 39.23
CA VAL A 761 -20.91 -2.25 38.26
C VAL A 761 -19.45 -2.48 37.87
N ILE A 762 -18.99 -3.70 38.09
CA ILE A 762 -17.67 -4.16 37.68
C ILE A 762 -17.87 -5.04 36.44
N PHE A 763 -17.27 -4.66 35.30
CA PHE A 763 -17.31 -5.45 34.08
C PHE A 763 -16.30 -6.60 34.17
N LEU A 764 -16.80 -7.82 34.38
CA LEU A 764 -15.97 -9.01 34.46
C LEU A 764 -15.48 -9.46 33.10
N ARG A 765 -16.11 -8.98 32.03
CA ARG A 765 -15.74 -9.25 30.61
C ARG A 765 -15.64 -10.75 30.28
N LYS A 766 -16.31 -11.60 31.06
CA LYS A 766 -16.30 -13.05 30.87
C LYS A 766 -17.59 -13.50 30.18
N LEU A 767 -17.46 -14.28 29.10
CA LEU A 767 -18.57 -14.88 28.37
C LEU A 767 -19.03 -16.12 29.13
N VAL A 768 -20.32 -16.20 29.45
CA VAL A 768 -20.93 -17.36 30.11
C VAL A 768 -22.21 -17.77 29.39
N PRO A 769 -22.59 -19.06 29.42
CA PRO A 769 -23.86 -19.53 28.87
C PRO A 769 -25.05 -18.90 29.57
N GLY A 770 -26.13 -18.66 28.81
CA GLY A 770 -27.38 -18.05 29.29
C GLY A 770 -27.58 -16.62 28.82
N GLY A 771 -28.81 -16.15 28.74
CA GLY A 771 -29.16 -14.78 28.39
C GLY A 771 -29.11 -13.83 29.62
N SER A 772 -28.92 -12.52 29.40
CA SER A 772 -29.09 -11.49 30.38
C SER A 772 -30.49 -10.89 30.27
N GLU A 773 -31.18 -10.74 31.36
CA GLU A 773 -32.52 -10.15 31.41
C GLU A 773 -32.49 -8.66 31.84
N HIS A 774 -31.36 -8.16 32.30
CA HIS A 774 -31.25 -6.80 32.87
C HIS A 774 -30.52 -5.83 31.91
N SER A 775 -31.09 -4.61 31.88
CA SER A 775 -30.46 -3.47 31.19
C SER A 775 -29.55 -2.70 32.15
N PHE A 776 -28.30 -2.44 31.72
CA PHE A 776 -27.33 -1.70 32.55
C PHE A 776 -27.07 -0.28 32.01
N GLY A 777 -27.86 0.24 31.08
CA GLY A 777 -27.64 1.56 30.44
C GLY A 777 -27.54 2.70 31.43
N ILE A 778 -28.38 2.71 32.48
CA ILE A 778 -28.37 3.75 33.53
C ILE A 778 -27.09 3.66 34.39
N HIS A 779 -26.57 2.46 34.61
CA HIS A 779 -25.30 2.29 35.31
C HIS A 779 -24.10 2.83 34.48
N VAL A 780 -24.12 2.65 33.18
CA VAL A 780 -23.12 3.26 32.28
C VAL A 780 -23.23 4.78 32.30
N ALA A 781 -24.44 5.33 32.28
CA ALA A 781 -24.68 6.77 32.42
C ALA A 781 -24.13 7.34 33.75
N LYS A 782 -24.23 6.57 34.85
CA LYS A 782 -23.62 6.92 36.12
C LYS A 782 -22.10 6.95 36.08
N LEU A 783 -21.47 5.96 35.39
CA LEU A 783 -20.03 5.90 35.20
C LEU A 783 -19.51 7.06 34.34
N ALA A 784 -20.32 7.51 33.39
CA ALA A 784 -20.02 8.66 32.53
C ALA A 784 -20.16 10.02 33.27
N GLY A 785 -20.55 10.01 34.56
CA GLY A 785 -20.66 11.24 35.37
C GLY A 785 -21.96 11.99 35.20
N MET A 786 -23.05 11.36 34.72
CA MET A 786 -24.34 12.02 34.61
C MET A 786 -24.88 12.45 35.98
N PRO A 787 -25.61 13.59 36.11
CA PRO A 787 -26.16 14.10 37.36
C PRO A 787 -27.05 13.11 38.07
N GLN A 788 -26.90 12.94 39.40
CA GLN A 788 -27.63 11.94 40.19
C GLN A 788 -29.16 12.09 40.12
N LYS A 789 -29.66 13.34 40.03
CA LYS A 789 -31.11 13.61 39.89
C LYS A 789 -31.69 13.02 38.59
N LEU A 790 -30.94 13.11 37.48
CA LEU A 790 -31.30 12.54 36.18
C LEU A 790 -31.30 11.01 36.26
N LEU A 791 -30.27 10.41 36.87
CA LEU A 791 -30.16 8.96 37.05
C LEU A 791 -31.31 8.38 37.91
N ASN A 792 -31.67 9.07 39.00
CA ASN A 792 -32.79 8.65 39.83
C ASN A 792 -34.11 8.69 39.07
N ARG A 793 -34.32 9.71 38.22
CA ARG A 793 -35.53 9.80 37.39
C ARG A 793 -35.53 8.73 36.32
N ALA A 794 -34.42 8.48 35.66
CA ALA A 794 -34.28 7.41 34.65
C ALA A 794 -34.61 6.03 35.26
N ASN A 795 -34.12 5.73 36.46
CA ASN A 795 -34.45 4.48 37.17
C ASN A 795 -35.94 4.35 37.50
N GLN A 796 -36.61 5.43 37.89
CA GLN A 796 -38.08 5.44 38.13
C GLN A 796 -38.84 5.13 36.82
N ILE A 797 -38.46 5.72 35.71
CA ILE A 797 -39.06 5.50 34.42
C ILE A 797 -38.83 4.07 33.96
N LEU A 798 -37.57 3.56 34.06
CA LEU A 798 -37.24 2.20 33.70
C LEU A 798 -38.10 1.17 34.43
N LYS A 799 -38.19 1.28 35.77
CA LYS A 799 -39.04 0.40 36.58
C LYS A 799 -40.50 0.39 36.15
N ARG A 800 -41.03 1.56 35.76
CA ARG A 800 -42.40 1.66 35.25
C ARG A 800 -42.58 0.95 33.90
N LEU A 801 -41.64 1.16 32.96
CA LEU A 801 -41.66 0.51 31.65
C LEU A 801 -41.50 -1.01 31.77
N GLU A 802 -40.67 -1.49 32.68
CA GLU A 802 -40.51 -2.93 32.96
C GLU A 802 -41.76 -3.56 33.56
N GLN A 803 -42.46 -2.83 34.42
CA GLN A 803 -43.74 -3.28 35.00
C GLN A 803 -44.87 -3.34 33.96
N GLU A 804 -44.93 -2.38 33.03
CA GLU A 804 -45.87 -2.38 31.92
C GLU A 804 -45.61 -3.53 30.93
N ARG A 805 -44.33 -3.97 30.76
CA ARG A 805 -43.95 -5.16 29.97
C ARG A 805 -44.42 -6.48 30.60
N THR A 806 -44.37 -6.64 31.93
CA THR A 806 -44.77 -7.86 32.60
C THR A 806 -46.29 -8.07 32.60
N GLY A 807 -47.11 -7.03 32.34
CA GLY A 807 -48.55 -7.12 32.15
C GLY A 807 -49.04 -7.56 30.79
N GLY A 808 -48.12 -7.72 29.80
CA GLY A 808 -48.42 -8.01 28.40
C GLY A 808 -48.24 -9.46 27.98
N GLU A 809 -48.98 -10.42 28.59
CA GLU A 809 -49.11 -11.80 28.05
C GLU A 809 -49.59 -11.83 26.56
N GLN A 810 -50.16 -10.73 26.06
CA GLN A 810 -50.64 -10.63 24.69
C GLN A 810 -49.54 -10.63 23.63
N ILE A 811 -48.30 -10.20 23.90
CA ILE A 811 -47.19 -10.22 22.91
C ILE A 811 -46.63 -11.64 22.78
N LYS A 812 -46.55 -12.40 23.88
CA LYS A 812 -46.07 -13.80 23.85
C LYS A 812 -47.01 -14.72 23.05
N ASP A 813 -48.33 -14.52 23.19
CA ASP A 813 -49.33 -15.30 22.44
C ASP A 813 -49.43 -14.89 20.98
N SER A 814 -49.20 -13.64 20.64
CA SER A 814 -49.18 -13.17 19.24
C SER A 814 -47.98 -13.73 18.48
N MET A 815 -46.78 -13.75 19.09
CA MET A 815 -45.60 -14.36 18.47
C MET A 815 -45.71 -15.88 18.36
N ARG A 816 -46.25 -16.61 19.31
CA ARG A 816 -46.54 -18.04 19.23
C ARG A 816 -47.56 -18.40 18.14
N LYS A 817 -48.55 -17.54 17.88
CA LYS A 817 -49.53 -17.72 16.83
C LYS A 817 -48.97 -17.53 15.43
N ILE A 818 -48.03 -16.58 15.26
CA ILE A 818 -47.32 -16.36 14.01
C ILE A 818 -46.41 -17.58 13.67
N GLN A 819 -45.78 -18.21 14.68
CA GLN A 819 -44.93 -19.37 14.46
C GLN A 819 -45.71 -20.64 13.99
N LYS A 820 -47.01 -20.77 14.31
CA LYS A 820 -47.80 -21.90 13.82
C LYS A 820 -48.30 -21.80 12.40
N GLN A 821 -48.26 -20.61 11.77
CA GLN A 821 -48.72 -20.39 10.39
C GLN A 821 -47.58 -20.32 9.34
N ALA A 822 -46.32 -20.31 9.73
CA ALA A 822 -45.20 -20.00 8.82
C ALA A 822 -44.39 -21.22 8.35
N TYR A 823 -44.95 -22.41 8.33
CA TYR A 823 -44.29 -23.59 7.70
C TYR A 823 -44.85 -23.87 6.31
N GLN A 824 -44.73 -22.88 5.42
CA GLN A 824 -44.52 -23.09 3.98
C GLN A 824 -43.57 -21.96 3.50
N LEU A 825 -42.27 -22.28 3.47
CA LEU A 825 -41.30 -21.50 2.76
C LEU A 825 -41.60 -21.55 1.26
N GLN A 826 -42.47 -20.68 0.79
CA GLN A 826 -42.40 -20.23 -0.58
C GLN A 826 -41.17 -19.32 -0.67
N MET A 827 -40.19 -19.72 -1.54
CA MET A 827 -39.18 -18.78 -2.01
C MET A 827 -39.84 -17.43 -2.31
N PHE A 828 -39.22 -16.34 -1.90
CA PHE A 828 -39.62 -14.99 -2.24
C PHE A 828 -39.82 -14.90 -3.75
N SER A 829 -41.03 -15.16 -4.25
CA SER A 829 -41.53 -14.43 -5.41
C SER A 829 -41.85 -13.05 -4.86
N ILE A 830 -41.26 -12.01 -5.38
CA ILE A 830 -41.83 -10.68 -5.37
C ILE A 830 -43.15 -10.87 -6.10
N ASP A 831 -44.25 -11.08 -5.37
CA ASP A 831 -45.59 -11.14 -5.93
C ASP A 831 -45.97 -9.71 -6.31
N ASP A 832 -45.41 -9.25 -7.40
CA ASP A 832 -45.96 -8.14 -8.12
C ASP A 832 -47.22 -8.66 -8.82
N PRO A 833 -48.43 -8.22 -8.42
CA PRO A 833 -49.68 -8.67 -9.02
C PRO A 833 -49.72 -8.48 -10.55
N VAL A 834 -48.95 -7.54 -11.08
CA VAL A 834 -48.82 -7.24 -12.50
C VAL A 834 -47.98 -8.33 -13.19
N LEU A 835 -46.84 -8.73 -12.58
CA LEU A 835 -45.99 -9.80 -13.12
C LEU A 835 -46.66 -11.17 -13.06
N ASN A 836 -47.46 -11.46 -12.04
CA ASN A 836 -48.25 -12.68 -11.98
C ASN A 836 -49.32 -12.74 -13.06
N LYS A 837 -50.00 -11.63 -13.30
CA LYS A 837 -51.00 -11.52 -14.38
C LYS A 837 -50.36 -11.70 -15.76
N ILE A 838 -49.17 -11.16 -15.98
CA ILE A 838 -48.38 -11.34 -17.20
C ILE A 838 -47.95 -12.78 -17.35
N ARG A 839 -47.50 -13.44 -16.27
CA ARG A 839 -47.12 -14.87 -16.25
C ARG A 839 -48.30 -15.76 -16.62
N ASP A 840 -49.47 -15.51 -16.04
CA ASP A 840 -50.68 -16.26 -16.33
C ASP A 840 -51.17 -16.08 -17.79
N MET A 841 -51.06 -14.87 -18.31
CA MET A 841 -51.35 -14.57 -19.71
C MET A 841 -50.39 -15.32 -20.65
N LEU A 842 -49.10 -15.34 -20.37
CA LEU A 842 -48.10 -16.02 -21.17
C LEU A 842 -48.23 -17.57 -21.09
N ASN A 843 -48.51 -18.13 -19.90
CA ASN A 843 -48.70 -19.57 -19.72
C ASN A 843 -49.93 -20.12 -20.42
N ASN A 844 -50.98 -19.29 -20.55
CA ASN A 844 -52.24 -19.66 -21.20
C ASN A 844 -52.24 -19.35 -22.71
N LEU A 845 -51.14 -18.86 -23.27
CA LEU A 845 -51.03 -18.45 -24.66
C LEU A 845 -50.46 -19.63 -25.52
N ASP A 846 -51.26 -20.20 -26.40
CA ASP A 846 -50.73 -21.14 -27.37
C ASP A 846 -50.15 -20.40 -28.58
N VAL A 847 -48.85 -20.23 -28.61
CA VAL A 847 -48.14 -19.47 -29.63
C VAL A 847 -48.30 -20.06 -31.03
N ASN A 848 -48.55 -21.37 -31.12
CA ASN A 848 -48.73 -22.06 -32.42
C ASN A 848 -50.09 -21.85 -33.06
N SER A 849 -51.08 -21.39 -32.31
CA SER A 849 -52.46 -21.09 -32.81
C SER A 849 -52.68 -19.62 -33.15
N LEU A 850 -51.71 -18.70 -32.91
CA LEU A 850 -51.84 -17.30 -33.13
C LEU A 850 -51.42 -16.85 -34.52
N THR A 851 -52.20 -15.99 -35.14
CA THR A 851 -51.75 -15.26 -36.31
C THR A 851 -50.73 -14.15 -35.91
N PRO A 852 -49.87 -13.70 -36.86
CA PRO A 852 -48.88 -12.63 -36.55
C PRO A 852 -49.51 -11.33 -36.00
N VAL A 853 -50.73 -10.99 -36.40
CA VAL A 853 -51.44 -9.81 -35.92
C VAL A 853 -51.94 -9.99 -34.49
N GLU A 854 -52.49 -11.16 -34.17
CA GLU A 854 -52.92 -11.50 -32.82
C GLU A 854 -51.73 -11.59 -31.84
N ALA A 855 -50.60 -12.09 -32.28
CA ALA A 855 -49.39 -12.11 -31.49
C ALA A 855 -48.90 -10.68 -31.14
N LEU A 856 -48.94 -9.75 -32.12
CA LEU A 856 -48.60 -8.34 -31.89
C LEU A 856 -49.59 -7.65 -30.93
N MET A 857 -50.88 -7.95 -31.05
CA MET A 857 -51.90 -7.39 -30.14
C MET A 857 -51.71 -7.93 -28.70
N LYS A 858 -51.34 -9.17 -28.54
CA LYS A 858 -51.03 -9.73 -27.20
C LYS A 858 -49.77 -9.17 -26.61
N LEU A 859 -48.74 -8.90 -27.40
CA LEU A 859 -47.52 -8.23 -26.94
C LEU A 859 -47.80 -6.77 -26.52
N ASP A 860 -48.64 -6.03 -27.24
CA ASP A 860 -49.07 -4.68 -26.89
C ASP A 860 -49.86 -4.67 -25.55
N GLU A 861 -50.78 -5.66 -25.37
CA GLU A 861 -51.52 -5.85 -24.13
C GLU A 861 -50.59 -6.09 -22.92
N ILE A 862 -49.59 -6.95 -23.07
CA ILE A 862 -48.60 -7.24 -22.04
C ILE A 862 -47.75 -5.97 -21.76
N GLN A 863 -47.35 -5.25 -22.81
CA GLN A 863 -46.55 -4.02 -22.64
C GLN A 863 -47.34 -2.91 -21.92
N ARG A 864 -48.64 -2.81 -22.14
CA ARG A 864 -49.51 -1.84 -21.43
C ARG A 864 -49.65 -2.19 -19.95
N LEU A 865 -49.68 -3.48 -19.61
CA LEU A 865 -49.68 -3.92 -18.19
C LEU A 865 -48.38 -3.60 -17.47
N LEU A 866 -47.25 -3.52 -18.16
CA LEU A 866 -45.94 -3.13 -17.58
C LEU A 866 -45.79 -1.62 -17.42
N LYS A 867 -46.61 -0.81 -18.14
CA LYS A 867 -46.50 0.66 -18.08
C LYS A 867 -47.50 1.33 -17.11
N ASN A 868 -48.47 0.56 -16.62
CA ASN A 868 -49.40 0.96 -15.55
C ASN A 868 -48.96 0.34 -14.21
#